data_3b63ca239fcde00e0ede3f6010af375e
#
_entry.id   3b63ca239fcde00e0ede3f6010af375e
#
_cell.length_a   1.000
_cell.length_b   1.000
_cell.length_c   1.000
_cell.angle_alpha   90.00
_cell.angle_beta   90.00
_cell.angle_gamma   90.00
#
_symmetry.space_group_name_H-M   'P 1'
#
loop_
_entity.id
_entity.type
_entity.pdbx_description
1 polymer ?
#
loop_
_entity_poly.entity_id
_entity_poly.type
_entity_poly.pdbx_seq_one_letter_code
_entity_poly.pdbx_strand_id
1 'polypeptide(L)'
;MFKKIVKFCLCALVFLMPLFFLPSSVEAFEFNKGYLLFFLVSVGLLAWLGNMVFKNKKVVFRRTPLDLFVLAYLGTMTLATVFSQDKITSLFGYYGRFWPSLIGILSLGGFYFLVTNNVEIKSETEEKSDNKVGQSSLIKAFIWSISFVVLTTYFSLFGFWTKISNYLVSINESLALPDVMVYQGFNPISGSTEILGIFLSIAAVFLLAYLAFKGLVSMRNGAQGVVEKKKQKRQTIFNYILIFSILGLLLIINFWPAWLIMCLSLLAFLIFSFRKRLFKKDVNYLSLPILFLLISIIFLFFSPLQGLFPANSVVNNLPSEILPSQKVSWNIAFQGVKESPLVGSGLGNFSYLFNKFKPESFLNSTVWQIRFDKPINYFTELIGTTGILGVLSYLLLIGMFLLVSFMIVNGKDASSHNSLFTLSILLAFIALIIAQFFYHQDTTLAFVFWFFLALGVVSWKKVVKETTFSFKDFPEIGLICTVIFWAILFGFLFFYFTMGKLYIADVYYRDYLANPTEMKLASEQANSLQKAGQLANSRTVYHIILARAYLGELIKETQQPGPDNQRLANIVALTVAEGKKAVELSPNRVTTQETLGFIYRDIQGLAEGATEWGITVLERAIELEPRNPILISELAKFYVGDSGDMEKAKELFKRALEVKSDYVDAAVSLSILEENEGNTEEAVRLMEDLVSKVPSSVDARFQFGRLYYNQEQYEKAIEQFEIAMQLFPNHSNSIYSLGLVYQKKGDNTKALEMFKKVLELNPGNIEIKNRIDEVSRVSTPETEPETEPEE
;
A
#
# COMPACT_ATOMS: atom_id res chain seq x y z
N MET A 1 -2.26 -40.51 0.17
CA MET A 1 -2.37 -39.32 -0.69
C MET A 1 -2.70 -38.07 0.15
N PHE A 2 -3.85 -37.97 0.79
CA PHE A 2 -4.32 -36.76 1.50
C PHE A 2 -3.32 -36.17 2.52
N LYS A 3 -2.74 -36.97 3.43
CA LYS A 3 -1.76 -36.49 4.39
C LYS A 3 -0.48 -35.92 3.73
N LYS A 4 -0.08 -36.47 2.55
CA LYS A 4 1.06 -35.92 1.79
C LYS A 4 0.73 -34.54 1.21
N ILE A 5 -0.52 -34.35 0.71
CA ILE A 5 -1.01 -33.05 0.21
C ILE A 5 -1.00 -32.00 1.33
N VAL A 6 -1.58 -32.32 2.50
CA VAL A 6 -1.55 -31.40 3.67
C VAL A 6 -0.12 -31.01 4.03
N LYS A 7 0.79 -32.02 4.09
CA LYS A 7 2.21 -31.76 4.39
C LYS A 7 2.85 -30.83 3.36
N PHE A 8 2.60 -31.08 2.09
CA PHE A 8 3.09 -30.25 1.00
C PHE A 8 2.56 -28.81 1.13
N CYS A 9 1.24 -28.62 1.28
CA CYS A 9 0.64 -27.30 1.40
C CYS A 9 1.21 -26.51 2.58
N LEU A 10 1.35 -27.13 3.75
CA LEU A 10 1.91 -26.49 4.94
C LEU A 10 3.38 -26.09 4.77
N CYS A 11 4.22 -27.01 4.25
CA CYS A 11 5.63 -26.70 4.00
C CYS A 11 5.80 -25.65 2.88
N ALA A 12 5.00 -25.74 1.81
CA ALA A 12 5.02 -24.78 0.72
C ALA A 12 4.60 -23.37 1.20
N LEU A 13 3.55 -23.26 2.01
CA LEU A 13 3.13 -21.98 2.60
C LEU A 13 4.25 -21.36 3.43
N VAL A 14 4.83 -22.12 4.37
CA VAL A 14 5.87 -21.60 5.24
C VAL A 14 7.12 -21.20 4.47
N PHE A 15 7.44 -21.91 3.38
CA PHE A 15 8.59 -21.59 2.55
C PHE A 15 8.32 -20.43 1.59
N LEU A 16 7.19 -20.45 0.87
CA LEU A 16 6.93 -19.52 -0.23
C LEU A 16 6.38 -18.17 0.24
N MET A 17 5.62 -18.08 1.34
CA MET A 17 4.99 -16.81 1.73
C MET A 17 5.96 -15.62 1.82
N PRO A 18 7.16 -15.75 2.40
CA PRO A 18 8.14 -14.66 2.38
C PRO A 18 8.80 -14.41 1.02
N LEU A 19 8.74 -15.37 0.08
CA LEU A 19 9.51 -15.36 -1.17
C LEU A 19 8.66 -15.08 -2.40
N PHE A 20 7.35 -15.36 -2.33
CA PHE A 20 6.50 -15.40 -3.50
C PHE A 20 6.14 -14.01 -4.00
N PHE A 21 6.39 -13.78 -5.27
CA PHE A 21 5.93 -12.61 -6.02
C PHE A 21 5.77 -13.01 -7.49
N LEU A 22 4.90 -12.32 -8.22
CA LEU A 22 4.73 -12.50 -9.66
C LEU A 22 4.62 -11.13 -10.31
N PRO A 23 5.46 -10.84 -11.30
CA PRO A 23 5.43 -9.55 -12.00
C PRO A 23 4.33 -9.47 -13.06
N SER A 24 3.42 -10.42 -13.12
CA SER A 24 2.31 -10.48 -14.09
C SER A 24 1.11 -9.62 -13.71
N SER A 25 1.00 -9.18 -12.47
CA SER A 25 -0.04 -8.29 -11.94
C SER A 25 0.52 -6.88 -11.70
N VAL A 26 -0.36 -5.90 -11.52
CA VAL A 26 0.04 -4.51 -11.22
C VAL A 26 0.80 -4.46 -9.90
N GLU A 27 0.27 -5.10 -8.87
CA GLU A 27 0.95 -5.28 -7.60
C GLU A 27 1.60 -6.66 -7.55
N ALA A 28 2.93 -6.70 -7.53
CA ALA A 28 3.70 -7.93 -7.72
C ALA A 28 3.78 -8.82 -6.45
N PHE A 29 3.58 -8.28 -5.25
CA PHE A 29 3.86 -8.96 -3.98
C PHE A 29 2.58 -9.36 -3.23
N GLU A 30 1.89 -8.38 -2.66
CA GLU A 30 0.77 -8.57 -1.72
C GLU A 30 -0.42 -9.31 -2.35
N PHE A 31 -0.78 -8.89 -3.56
CA PHE A 31 -1.86 -9.50 -4.32
C PHE A 31 -1.59 -10.98 -4.58
N ASN A 32 -0.40 -11.30 -5.08
CA ASN A 32 0.00 -12.66 -5.41
C ASN A 32 0.13 -13.57 -4.18
N LYS A 33 0.67 -13.04 -3.07
CA LYS A 33 0.73 -13.78 -1.79
C LYS A 33 -0.65 -14.09 -1.25
N GLY A 34 -1.60 -13.18 -1.38
CA GLY A 34 -2.99 -13.42 -1.00
C GLY A 34 -3.61 -14.60 -1.76
N TYR A 35 -3.39 -14.65 -3.08
CA TYR A 35 -3.84 -15.78 -3.91
C TYR A 35 -3.15 -17.09 -3.52
N LEU A 36 -1.83 -17.09 -3.33
CA LEU A 36 -1.08 -18.25 -2.88
C LEU A 36 -1.59 -18.78 -1.54
N LEU A 37 -1.80 -17.88 -0.57
CA LEU A 37 -2.31 -18.21 0.76
C LEU A 37 -3.68 -18.88 0.66
N PHE A 38 -4.63 -18.25 -0.03
CA PHE A 38 -5.96 -18.79 -0.21
C PHE A 38 -5.94 -20.16 -0.90
N PHE A 39 -5.19 -20.29 -2.00
CA PHE A 39 -5.09 -21.52 -2.78
C PHE A 39 -4.53 -22.68 -1.95
N LEU A 40 -3.37 -22.53 -1.35
CA LEU A 40 -2.73 -23.62 -0.60
C LEU A 40 -3.48 -23.99 0.69
N VAL A 41 -4.11 -23.00 1.35
CA VAL A 41 -4.94 -23.29 2.55
C VAL A 41 -6.20 -24.06 2.17
N SER A 42 -6.91 -23.65 1.13
CA SER A 42 -8.14 -24.31 0.69
C SER A 42 -7.87 -25.75 0.19
N VAL A 43 -6.81 -25.96 -0.59
CA VAL A 43 -6.36 -27.31 -0.99
C VAL A 43 -5.97 -28.15 0.24
N GLY A 44 -5.29 -27.57 1.20
CA GLY A 44 -4.93 -28.23 2.46
C GLY A 44 -6.16 -28.63 3.29
N LEU A 45 -7.15 -27.74 3.40
CA LEU A 45 -8.42 -27.99 4.10
C LEU A 45 -9.22 -29.10 3.43
N LEU A 46 -9.37 -29.07 2.10
CA LEU A 46 -10.04 -30.11 1.34
C LEU A 46 -9.34 -31.47 1.51
N ALA A 47 -8.01 -31.49 1.47
CA ALA A 47 -7.25 -32.71 1.68
C ALA A 47 -7.41 -33.26 3.12
N TRP A 48 -7.44 -32.34 4.13
CA TRP A 48 -7.67 -32.74 5.54
C TRP A 48 -9.09 -33.29 5.74
N LEU A 49 -10.12 -32.62 5.24
CA LEU A 49 -11.52 -33.08 5.29
C LEU A 49 -11.68 -34.37 4.49
N GLY A 50 -11.15 -34.48 3.28
CA GLY A 50 -11.18 -35.68 2.46
C GLY A 50 -10.51 -36.89 3.16
N ASN A 51 -9.44 -36.66 3.91
CA ASN A 51 -8.81 -37.70 4.72
C ASN A 51 -9.73 -38.22 5.85
N MET A 52 -10.53 -37.33 6.47
CA MET A 52 -11.51 -37.70 7.50
C MET A 52 -12.66 -38.49 6.90
N VAL A 53 -13.26 -37.98 5.81
CA VAL A 53 -14.48 -38.51 5.21
C VAL A 53 -14.20 -39.84 4.47
N PHE A 54 -13.26 -39.87 3.56
CA PHE A 54 -13.08 -41.01 2.63
C PHE A 54 -12.09 -42.05 3.13
N LYS A 55 -11.03 -41.63 3.87
CA LYS A 55 -9.97 -42.56 4.26
C LYS A 55 -10.13 -43.08 5.67
N ASN A 56 -10.19 -42.17 6.65
CA ASN A 56 -10.22 -42.54 8.06
C ASN A 56 -11.62 -42.92 8.54
N LYS A 57 -12.66 -42.50 7.86
CA LYS A 57 -14.08 -42.65 8.23
C LYS A 57 -14.35 -42.24 9.71
N LYS A 58 -13.66 -41.20 10.15
CA LYS A 58 -13.79 -40.63 11.50
C LYS A 58 -13.40 -39.16 11.48
N VAL A 59 -14.11 -38.32 12.22
CA VAL A 59 -13.70 -36.95 12.50
C VAL A 59 -12.70 -36.99 13.64
N VAL A 60 -11.52 -36.41 13.42
CA VAL A 60 -10.50 -36.25 14.46
C VAL A 60 -10.20 -34.78 14.57
N PHE A 61 -10.51 -34.17 15.68
CA PHE A 61 -10.30 -32.77 15.94
C PHE A 61 -9.53 -32.55 17.24
N ARG A 62 -8.44 -31.79 17.18
CA ARG A 62 -7.65 -31.42 18.35
C ARG A 62 -8.16 -30.10 18.90
N ARG A 63 -8.78 -30.17 20.08
CA ARG A 63 -9.25 -28.99 20.80
C ARG A 63 -8.09 -28.34 21.55
N THR A 64 -7.94 -27.05 21.34
CA THR A 64 -6.92 -26.23 22.00
C THR A 64 -7.56 -25.13 22.83
N PRO A 65 -6.89 -24.62 23.88
CA PRO A 65 -7.40 -23.48 24.65
C PRO A 65 -7.62 -22.21 23.83
N LEU A 66 -7.00 -22.15 22.65
CA LEU A 66 -7.03 -20.96 21.79
C LEU A 66 -8.19 -20.96 20.78
N ASP A 67 -8.76 -22.12 20.47
CA ASP A 67 -9.75 -22.27 19.39
C ASP A 67 -10.94 -21.32 19.52
N LEU A 68 -11.47 -21.16 20.76
CA LEU A 68 -12.59 -20.24 21.01
C LEU A 68 -12.22 -18.79 20.70
N PHE A 69 -11.02 -18.35 21.06
CA PHE A 69 -10.54 -16.99 20.83
C PHE A 69 -10.23 -16.74 19.36
N VAL A 70 -9.73 -17.76 18.65
CA VAL A 70 -9.56 -17.72 17.19
C VAL A 70 -10.92 -17.57 16.51
N LEU A 71 -11.92 -18.40 16.87
CA LEU A 71 -13.25 -18.30 16.29
C LEU A 71 -13.95 -16.98 16.65
N ALA A 72 -13.78 -16.48 17.86
CA ALA A 72 -14.30 -15.16 18.26
C ALA A 72 -13.67 -14.04 17.42
N TYR A 73 -12.36 -14.07 17.21
CA TYR A 73 -11.67 -13.12 16.34
C TYR A 73 -12.17 -13.20 14.89
N LEU A 74 -12.26 -14.40 14.30
CA LEU A 74 -12.80 -14.58 12.95
C LEU A 74 -14.25 -14.09 12.84
N GLY A 75 -15.07 -14.34 13.86
CA GLY A 75 -16.46 -13.87 13.94
C GLY A 75 -16.56 -12.34 13.98
N THR A 76 -15.75 -11.68 14.81
CA THR A 76 -15.75 -10.20 14.87
C THR A 76 -15.24 -9.56 13.58
N MET A 77 -14.25 -10.15 12.89
CA MET A 77 -13.81 -9.69 11.58
C MET A 77 -14.88 -9.86 10.51
N THR A 78 -15.65 -10.95 10.57
CA THR A 78 -16.80 -11.16 9.68
C THR A 78 -17.88 -10.11 9.95
N LEU A 79 -18.21 -9.82 11.21
CA LEU A 79 -19.16 -8.77 11.57
C LEU A 79 -18.69 -7.40 11.07
N ALA A 80 -17.42 -7.04 11.28
CA ALA A 80 -16.85 -5.78 10.76
C ALA A 80 -16.98 -5.67 9.23
N THR A 81 -16.87 -6.80 8.51
CA THR A 81 -17.04 -6.82 7.05
C THR A 81 -18.51 -6.64 6.63
N VAL A 82 -19.44 -7.27 7.33
CA VAL A 82 -20.89 -7.16 7.04
C VAL A 82 -21.39 -5.72 7.20
N PHE A 83 -20.92 -5.03 8.24
CA PHE A 83 -21.26 -3.64 8.53
C PHE A 83 -20.28 -2.60 7.93
N SER A 84 -19.46 -3.01 7.01
CA SER A 84 -18.43 -2.19 6.40
C SER A 84 -18.98 -1.06 5.50
N GLN A 85 -18.25 0.06 5.47
CA GLN A 85 -18.49 1.21 4.57
C GLN A 85 -18.23 0.87 3.09
N ASP A 86 -17.25 0.01 2.81
CA ASP A 86 -16.99 -0.59 1.49
C ASP A 86 -16.81 -2.10 1.66
N LYS A 87 -17.88 -2.86 1.37
CA LYS A 87 -17.93 -4.31 1.56
C LYS A 87 -16.94 -5.06 0.66
N ILE A 88 -16.74 -4.57 -0.57
CA ILE A 88 -15.83 -5.19 -1.54
C ILE A 88 -14.39 -5.05 -1.05
N THR A 89 -14.03 -3.88 -0.57
CA THR A 89 -12.72 -3.64 0.06
C THR A 89 -12.53 -4.51 1.30
N SER A 90 -13.53 -4.64 2.16
CA SER A 90 -13.41 -5.51 3.35
C SER A 90 -13.32 -7.00 3.01
N LEU A 91 -13.94 -7.45 1.93
CA LEU A 91 -13.92 -8.85 1.52
C LEU A 91 -12.60 -9.23 0.85
N PHE A 92 -12.13 -8.43 -0.13
CA PHE A 92 -11.00 -8.75 -1.00
C PHE A 92 -9.71 -7.96 -0.70
N GLY A 93 -9.75 -6.99 0.18
CA GLY A 93 -8.69 -6.01 0.43
C GLY A 93 -8.81 -4.77 -0.44
N TYR A 94 -8.13 -3.70 -0.02
CA TYR A 94 -7.93 -2.50 -0.82
C TYR A 94 -7.13 -2.85 -2.09
N TYR A 95 -7.46 -2.25 -3.23
CA TYR A 95 -6.74 -2.55 -4.46
C TYR A 95 -5.23 -2.26 -4.32
N GLY A 96 -4.40 -3.21 -4.71
CA GLY A 96 -2.95 -3.15 -4.46
C GLY A 96 -2.51 -3.60 -3.06
N ARG A 97 -3.46 -3.96 -2.16
CA ARG A 97 -3.19 -4.40 -0.80
C ARG A 97 -4.19 -5.47 -0.38
N PHE A 98 -3.77 -6.72 -0.35
CA PHE A 98 -4.65 -7.84 0.04
C PHE A 98 -4.95 -7.86 1.54
N TRP A 99 -3.99 -7.47 2.38
CA TRP A 99 -4.12 -7.42 3.82
C TRP A 99 -4.44 -6.00 4.33
N PRO A 100 -5.38 -5.81 5.28
CA PRO A 100 -6.31 -6.80 5.83
C PRO A 100 -7.54 -7.00 4.94
N SER A 101 -7.97 -8.27 4.79
CA SER A 101 -9.21 -8.64 4.13
C SER A 101 -9.85 -9.83 4.83
N LEU A 102 -11.18 -9.98 4.73
CA LEU A 102 -11.87 -11.12 5.34
C LEU A 102 -11.35 -12.44 4.79
N ILE A 103 -11.15 -12.54 3.47
CA ILE A 103 -10.62 -13.76 2.83
C ILE A 103 -9.22 -14.08 3.34
N GLY A 104 -8.36 -13.07 3.50
CA GLY A 104 -7.03 -13.23 4.06
C GLY A 104 -7.08 -13.75 5.49
N ILE A 105 -7.91 -13.13 6.34
CA ILE A 105 -8.04 -13.51 7.76
C ILE A 105 -8.63 -14.92 7.91
N LEU A 106 -9.69 -15.26 7.14
CA LEU A 106 -10.27 -16.62 7.15
C LEU A 106 -9.26 -17.67 6.65
N SER A 107 -8.44 -17.33 5.65
CA SER A 107 -7.36 -18.19 5.18
C SER A 107 -6.31 -18.44 6.27
N LEU A 108 -5.91 -17.40 7.01
CA LEU A 108 -4.96 -17.53 8.12
C LEU A 108 -5.57 -18.34 9.29
N GLY A 109 -6.85 -18.16 9.59
CA GLY A 109 -7.59 -19.00 10.53
C GLY A 109 -7.63 -20.47 10.07
N GLY A 110 -7.89 -20.71 8.79
CA GLY A 110 -7.82 -22.04 8.18
C GLY A 110 -6.42 -22.68 8.28
N PHE A 111 -5.38 -21.86 8.05
CA PHE A 111 -3.99 -22.28 8.26
C PHE A 111 -3.70 -22.68 9.70
N TYR A 112 -4.18 -21.89 10.69
CA TYR A 112 -4.10 -22.24 12.11
C TYR A 112 -4.69 -23.61 12.39
N PHE A 113 -5.93 -23.89 11.95
CA PHE A 113 -6.56 -25.19 12.15
C PHE A 113 -5.87 -26.34 11.41
N LEU A 114 -5.32 -26.08 10.21
CA LEU A 114 -4.52 -27.07 9.51
C LEU A 114 -3.26 -27.46 10.28
N VAL A 115 -2.53 -26.48 10.82
CA VAL A 115 -1.30 -26.73 11.57
C VAL A 115 -1.61 -27.46 12.89
N THR A 116 -2.54 -26.94 13.68
CA THR A 116 -2.86 -27.51 15.01
C THR A 116 -3.38 -28.96 14.96
N ASN A 117 -4.10 -29.29 13.88
CA ASN A 117 -4.66 -30.64 13.71
C ASN A 117 -3.76 -31.65 12.98
N ASN A 118 -2.80 -31.20 12.18
CA ASN A 118 -2.00 -32.11 11.34
C ASN A 118 -0.51 -32.17 11.70
N VAL A 119 0.00 -31.23 12.53
CA VAL A 119 1.41 -31.19 12.92
C VAL A 119 1.62 -31.87 14.27
N GLU A 120 2.69 -32.64 14.39
CA GLU A 120 3.06 -33.33 15.63
C GLU A 120 4.50 -32.99 16.03
N ILE A 121 4.71 -32.94 17.34
CA ILE A 121 6.05 -32.92 17.93
C ILE A 121 6.51 -34.36 18.00
N LYS A 122 7.50 -34.74 17.19
CA LYS A 122 8.19 -36.00 17.30
C LYS A 122 9.20 -35.93 18.48
N SER A 123 9.16 -36.90 19.39
CA SER A 123 10.31 -37.18 20.25
C SER A 123 11.44 -37.78 19.37
N GLU A 124 12.69 -37.50 19.69
CA GLU A 124 13.86 -37.96 18.89
C GLU A 124 13.98 -39.48 18.83
N THR A 125 13.22 -40.21 19.66
CA THR A 125 13.23 -41.67 19.81
C THR A 125 12.13 -42.42 19.05
N GLU A 126 11.13 -41.71 18.46
CA GLU A 126 10.06 -42.40 17.71
C GLU A 126 10.45 -42.60 16.24
N GLU A 127 10.47 -43.88 15.80
CA GLU A 127 10.75 -44.30 14.44
C GLU A 127 9.93 -43.52 13.38
N LYS A 128 10.53 -43.43 12.19
CA LYS A 128 10.02 -42.75 10.98
C LYS A 128 8.61 -43.21 10.57
N SER A 129 7.59 -42.73 11.20
CA SER A 129 6.28 -42.79 10.56
C SER A 129 6.27 -41.72 9.46
N ASP A 130 6.40 -42.09 8.22
CA ASP A 130 6.52 -41.27 7.02
C ASP A 130 5.31 -40.38 6.72
N ASN A 131 4.22 -40.52 7.48
CA ASN A 131 2.90 -40.01 7.11
C ASN A 131 2.42 -38.78 7.91
N LYS A 132 3.19 -38.27 8.91
CA LYS A 132 2.76 -37.11 9.72
C LYS A 132 3.72 -35.94 9.53
N VAL A 133 3.18 -34.71 9.54
CA VAL A 133 3.98 -33.47 9.42
C VAL A 133 4.70 -33.24 10.75
N GLY A 134 6.02 -33.40 10.76
CA GLY A 134 6.81 -33.07 11.93
C GLY A 134 7.01 -31.56 12.06
N GLN A 135 6.91 -31.03 13.28
CA GLN A 135 7.26 -29.65 13.63
C GLN A 135 8.63 -29.22 13.04
N SER A 136 9.62 -30.11 13.08
CA SER A 136 10.95 -29.86 12.52
C SER A 136 10.96 -29.58 11.02
N SER A 137 9.96 -30.09 10.26
CA SER A 137 9.85 -29.82 8.81
C SER A 137 9.43 -28.37 8.55
N LEU A 138 8.49 -27.84 9.32
CA LEU A 138 8.03 -26.45 9.19
C LEU A 138 9.14 -25.45 9.59
N ILE A 139 9.86 -25.74 10.67
CA ILE A 139 11.00 -24.91 11.10
C ILE A 139 12.08 -24.88 10.03
N LYS A 140 12.43 -26.04 9.44
CA LYS A 140 13.38 -26.10 8.34
C LYS A 140 12.90 -25.31 7.13
N ALA A 141 11.62 -25.44 6.75
CA ALA A 141 11.04 -24.64 5.67
C ALA A 141 11.16 -23.15 5.94
N PHE A 142 10.89 -22.71 7.17
CA PHE A 142 11.01 -21.31 7.57
C PHE A 142 12.47 -20.81 7.53
N ILE A 143 13.43 -21.58 8.06
CA ILE A 143 14.86 -21.24 8.02
C ILE A 143 15.36 -21.13 6.56
N TRP A 144 14.96 -22.06 5.70
CA TRP A 144 15.29 -21.97 4.27
C TRP A 144 14.66 -20.76 3.61
N SER A 145 13.41 -20.44 3.93
CA SER A 145 12.74 -19.23 3.44
C SER A 145 13.53 -17.96 3.82
N ILE A 146 13.89 -17.81 5.10
CA ILE A 146 14.74 -16.70 5.56
C ILE A 146 16.06 -16.65 4.79
N SER A 147 16.70 -17.81 4.57
CA SER A 147 17.99 -17.88 3.85
C SER A 147 17.87 -17.37 2.41
N PHE A 148 16.79 -17.72 1.71
CA PHE A 148 16.54 -17.24 0.36
C PHE A 148 16.17 -15.76 0.34
N VAL A 149 15.40 -15.26 1.31
CA VAL A 149 15.11 -13.82 1.44
C VAL A 149 16.43 -13.05 1.60
N VAL A 150 17.30 -13.48 2.50
CA VAL A 150 18.60 -12.85 2.73
C VAL A 150 19.47 -12.88 1.47
N LEU A 151 19.54 -14.03 0.80
CA LEU A 151 20.34 -14.21 -0.41
C LEU A 151 19.84 -13.31 -1.56
N THR A 152 18.54 -13.30 -1.83
CA THR A 152 17.94 -12.50 -2.91
C THR A 152 18.10 -11.01 -2.63
N THR A 153 17.98 -10.57 -1.39
CA THR A 153 18.20 -9.18 -0.99
C THR A 153 19.66 -8.75 -1.19
N TYR A 154 20.64 -9.58 -0.79
CA TYR A 154 22.05 -9.27 -1.07
C TYR A 154 22.32 -9.21 -2.58
N PHE A 155 21.75 -10.13 -3.37
CA PHE A 155 21.90 -10.11 -4.83
C PHE A 155 21.35 -8.81 -5.44
N SER A 156 20.23 -8.32 -4.92
CA SER A 156 19.68 -7.04 -5.33
C SER A 156 20.61 -5.87 -4.97
N LEU A 157 21.04 -5.77 -3.72
CA LEU A 157 21.92 -4.69 -3.24
C LEU A 157 23.24 -4.60 -4.00
N PHE A 158 23.81 -5.74 -4.41
CA PHE A 158 25.04 -5.80 -5.21
C PHE A 158 24.81 -5.68 -6.73
N GLY A 159 23.57 -5.40 -7.16
CA GLY A 159 23.22 -5.22 -8.58
C GLY A 159 23.38 -6.51 -9.42
N PHE A 160 23.29 -7.68 -8.78
CA PHE A 160 23.45 -8.97 -9.46
C PHE A 160 22.29 -9.23 -10.44
N TRP A 161 21.05 -8.87 -10.06
CA TRP A 161 19.89 -9.00 -10.92
C TRP A 161 19.98 -8.12 -12.15
N THR A 162 20.49 -6.90 -12.01
CA THR A 162 20.74 -5.96 -13.14
C THR A 162 21.77 -6.56 -14.10
N LYS A 163 22.87 -7.14 -13.58
CA LYS A 163 23.89 -7.79 -14.42
C LYS A 163 23.34 -9.00 -15.18
N ILE A 164 22.51 -9.83 -14.52
CA ILE A 164 21.85 -10.97 -15.16
C ILE A 164 20.88 -10.46 -16.24
N SER A 165 20.06 -9.46 -15.95
CA SER A 165 19.12 -8.90 -16.93
C SER A 165 19.84 -8.38 -18.16
N ASN A 166 20.90 -7.58 -17.99
CA ASN A 166 21.70 -7.07 -19.09
C ASN A 166 22.35 -8.18 -19.93
N TYR A 167 22.82 -9.25 -19.29
CA TYR A 167 23.32 -10.42 -19.99
C TYR A 167 22.23 -11.14 -20.80
N LEU A 168 21.05 -11.34 -20.22
CA LEU A 168 19.92 -11.98 -20.90
C LEU A 168 19.44 -11.13 -22.09
N VAL A 169 19.32 -9.82 -21.91
CA VAL A 169 18.95 -8.87 -22.98
C VAL A 169 19.98 -8.91 -24.11
N SER A 170 21.29 -9.07 -23.81
CA SER A 170 22.32 -9.22 -24.87
C SER A 170 22.15 -10.49 -25.72
N ILE A 171 21.44 -11.49 -25.21
CA ILE A 171 21.09 -12.71 -25.96
C ILE A 171 19.78 -12.51 -26.72
N ASN A 172 18.75 -12.00 -26.05
CA ASN A 172 17.45 -11.68 -26.64
C ASN A 172 16.71 -10.68 -25.74
N GLU A 173 16.23 -9.57 -26.30
CA GLU A 173 15.48 -8.53 -25.59
C GLU A 173 14.26 -9.06 -24.83
N SER A 174 13.59 -10.11 -25.36
CA SER A 174 12.44 -10.74 -24.72
C SER A 174 12.77 -11.48 -23.42
N LEU A 175 14.04 -11.72 -23.10
CA LEU A 175 14.51 -12.40 -21.90
C LEU A 175 14.84 -11.42 -20.76
N ALA A 176 14.56 -10.13 -20.91
CA ALA A 176 14.74 -9.16 -19.85
C ALA A 176 14.07 -9.59 -18.55
N LEU A 177 14.78 -9.47 -17.42
CA LEU A 177 14.14 -9.69 -16.12
C LEU A 177 13.13 -8.57 -15.85
N PRO A 178 12.05 -8.86 -15.11
CA PRO A 178 11.07 -7.85 -14.73
C PRO A 178 11.73 -6.66 -13.99
N ASP A 179 11.29 -5.44 -14.27
CA ASP A 179 11.85 -4.20 -13.72
C ASP A 179 11.87 -4.22 -12.18
N VAL A 180 10.85 -4.80 -11.55
CA VAL A 180 10.78 -4.96 -10.11
C VAL A 180 11.96 -5.74 -9.53
N MET A 181 12.54 -6.71 -10.25
CA MET A 181 13.71 -7.48 -9.81
C MET A 181 15.03 -6.74 -10.07
N VAL A 182 15.08 -5.96 -11.15
CA VAL A 182 16.29 -5.21 -11.56
C VAL A 182 16.54 -4.04 -10.62
N TYR A 183 15.50 -3.57 -9.93
CA TYR A 183 15.59 -2.49 -8.96
C TYR A 183 16.51 -2.87 -7.79
N GLN A 184 17.51 -2.03 -7.48
CA GLN A 184 18.54 -2.33 -6.46
C GLN A 184 18.02 -2.40 -5.01
N GLY A 185 16.80 -1.92 -4.73
CA GLY A 185 16.11 -2.07 -3.46
C GLY A 185 15.20 -3.30 -3.37
N PHE A 186 15.18 -4.15 -4.41
CA PHE A 186 14.27 -5.30 -4.45
C PHE A 186 14.49 -6.26 -3.29
N ASN A 187 13.39 -6.63 -2.65
CA ASN A 187 13.31 -7.74 -1.73
C ASN A 187 11.98 -8.50 -1.92
N PRO A 188 11.94 -9.82 -1.72
CA PRO A 188 10.76 -10.62 -2.02
C PRO A 188 9.64 -10.51 -0.96
N ILE A 189 9.88 -9.84 0.17
CA ILE A 189 8.89 -9.73 1.25
C ILE A 189 7.69 -8.88 0.81
N SER A 190 7.94 -7.62 0.42
CA SER A 190 6.88 -6.70 -0.02
C SER A 190 7.42 -5.54 -0.87
N GLY A 191 8.70 -5.57 -1.23
CA GLY A 191 9.38 -4.43 -1.82
C GLY A 191 9.75 -3.32 -0.81
N SER A 192 9.10 -3.26 0.37
CA SER A 192 9.43 -2.30 1.44
C SER A 192 10.65 -2.75 2.23
N THR A 193 11.61 -1.84 2.41
CA THR A 193 12.83 -2.09 3.19
C THR A 193 12.55 -2.13 4.68
N GLU A 194 11.56 -1.37 5.14
CA GLU A 194 11.13 -1.31 6.53
C GLU A 194 10.50 -2.63 6.97
N ILE A 195 9.59 -3.18 6.17
CA ILE A 195 8.96 -4.49 6.45
C ILE A 195 10.01 -5.60 6.43
N LEU A 196 10.96 -5.54 5.49
CA LEU A 196 12.09 -6.46 5.47
C LEU A 196 12.90 -6.37 6.77
N GLY A 197 13.23 -5.16 7.23
CA GLY A 197 13.95 -4.93 8.50
C GLY A 197 13.23 -5.54 9.71
N ILE A 198 11.91 -5.35 9.79
CA ILE A 198 11.05 -5.95 10.83
C ILE A 198 11.09 -7.49 10.73
N PHE A 199 10.86 -8.05 9.54
CA PHE A 199 10.90 -9.49 9.33
C PHE A 199 12.26 -10.09 9.74
N LEU A 200 13.37 -9.46 9.35
CA LEU A 200 14.72 -9.91 9.70
C LEU A 200 15.00 -9.82 11.21
N SER A 201 14.50 -8.79 11.90
CA SER A 201 14.66 -8.68 13.36
C SER A 201 13.90 -9.78 14.10
N ILE A 202 12.65 -10.09 13.67
CA ILE A 202 11.86 -11.20 14.21
C ILE A 202 12.56 -12.55 13.96
N ALA A 203 13.06 -12.74 12.73
CA ALA A 203 13.81 -13.94 12.35
C ALA A 203 15.10 -14.09 13.18
N ALA A 204 15.84 -13.01 13.43
CA ALA A 204 17.04 -13.01 14.28
C ALA A 204 16.71 -13.39 15.72
N VAL A 205 15.69 -12.78 16.33
CA VAL A 205 15.23 -13.12 17.69
C VAL A 205 14.87 -14.61 17.80
N PHE A 206 14.08 -15.13 16.84
CA PHE A 206 13.72 -16.54 16.81
C PHE A 206 14.94 -17.44 16.68
N LEU A 207 15.84 -17.18 15.73
CA LEU A 207 17.03 -17.99 15.48
C LEU A 207 18.01 -17.97 16.66
N LEU A 208 18.26 -16.80 17.26
CA LEU A 208 19.13 -16.67 18.43
C LEU A 208 18.62 -17.49 19.62
N ALA A 209 17.32 -17.37 19.94
CA ALA A 209 16.69 -18.13 21.00
C ALA A 209 16.69 -19.64 20.69
N TYR A 210 16.31 -20.03 19.47
CA TYR A 210 16.27 -21.41 19.02
C TYR A 210 17.62 -22.10 19.09
N LEU A 211 18.71 -21.44 18.66
CA LEU A 211 20.05 -21.96 18.72
C LEU A 211 20.60 -22.11 20.15
N ALA A 212 20.37 -21.08 20.99
CA ALA A 212 20.76 -21.11 22.39
C ALA A 212 20.15 -22.34 23.12
N PHE A 213 18.86 -22.58 22.90
CA PHE A 213 18.16 -23.70 23.52
C PHE A 213 18.50 -25.06 22.91
N LYS A 214 18.71 -25.14 21.58
CA LYS A 214 19.14 -26.35 20.91
C LYS A 214 20.53 -26.79 21.40
N GLY A 215 21.44 -25.85 21.61
CA GLY A 215 22.76 -26.12 22.21
C GLY A 215 22.63 -26.72 23.63
N LEU A 216 21.78 -26.13 24.45
CA LEU A 216 21.52 -26.56 25.81
C LEU A 216 20.90 -27.98 25.90
N VAL A 217 19.99 -28.32 24.98
CA VAL A 217 19.38 -29.66 24.87
C VAL A 217 20.40 -30.69 24.40
N SER A 218 21.23 -30.35 23.41
CA SER A 218 22.29 -31.25 22.91
C SER A 218 23.29 -31.66 23.98
N MET A 219 23.66 -30.75 24.88
CA MET A 219 24.54 -31.05 26.03
C MET A 219 23.93 -32.04 27.02
N ARG A 220 22.61 -31.97 27.24
CA ARG A 220 21.93 -32.84 28.21
C ARG A 220 21.79 -34.29 27.73
N ASN A 221 21.64 -34.48 26.41
CA ASN A 221 21.35 -35.80 25.83
C ASN A 221 22.61 -36.65 25.54
N GLY A 222 23.79 -36.19 25.80
CA GLY A 222 25.07 -36.85 25.99
C GLY A 222 25.64 -37.81 24.93
N ALA A 223 24.89 -38.58 24.21
CA ALA A 223 25.43 -39.63 23.31
C ALA A 223 24.71 -39.64 21.95
N GLN A 224 25.29 -38.93 20.99
CA GLN A 224 24.89 -39.07 19.58
C GLN A 224 26.05 -39.69 18.77
N GLY A 225 25.75 -40.59 17.82
CA GLY A 225 26.75 -41.18 16.94
C GLY A 225 27.55 -40.13 16.14
N VAL A 226 28.74 -40.48 15.70
CA VAL A 226 29.70 -39.58 15.01
C VAL A 226 29.09 -38.90 13.78
N VAL A 227 28.24 -39.58 13.03
CA VAL A 227 27.60 -39.08 11.81
C VAL A 227 26.55 -37.99 12.17
N GLU A 228 25.80 -38.20 13.23
CA GLU A 228 24.79 -37.25 13.72
C GLU A 228 25.41 -35.95 14.27
N LYS A 229 26.53 -36.08 15.02
CA LYS A 229 27.33 -34.93 15.47
C LYS A 229 27.88 -34.09 14.33
N LYS A 230 28.36 -34.72 13.23
CA LYS A 230 28.88 -34.02 12.05
C LYS A 230 27.76 -33.24 11.31
N LYS A 231 26.59 -33.85 11.15
CA LYS A 231 25.40 -33.22 10.55
C LYS A 231 24.91 -32.04 11.39
N GLN A 232 24.85 -32.21 12.70
CA GLN A 232 24.41 -31.16 13.63
C GLN A 232 25.40 -29.97 13.64
N LYS A 233 26.74 -30.23 13.62
CA LYS A 233 27.76 -29.20 13.52
C LYS A 233 27.61 -28.37 12.24
N ARG A 234 27.40 -29.00 11.07
CA ARG A 234 27.15 -28.28 9.78
C ARG A 234 25.93 -27.40 9.84
N GLN A 235 24.81 -27.89 10.39
CA GLN A 235 23.58 -27.09 10.53
C GLN A 235 23.76 -25.91 11.49
N THR A 236 24.54 -26.08 12.54
CA THR A 236 24.85 -25.00 13.49
C THR A 236 25.70 -23.90 12.84
N ILE A 237 26.74 -24.28 12.09
CA ILE A 237 27.57 -23.33 11.32
C ILE A 237 26.72 -22.56 10.30
N PHE A 238 25.87 -23.25 9.55
CA PHE A 238 24.96 -22.63 8.61
C PHE A 238 24.05 -21.56 9.27
N ASN A 239 23.46 -21.89 10.42
CA ASN A 239 22.62 -20.95 11.14
C ASN A 239 23.40 -19.73 11.67
N TYR A 240 24.66 -19.89 12.07
CA TYR A 240 25.52 -18.77 12.47
C TYR A 240 25.81 -17.85 11.28
N ILE A 241 26.16 -18.40 10.12
CA ILE A 241 26.35 -17.62 8.90
C ILE A 241 25.08 -16.84 8.59
N LEU A 242 23.91 -17.49 8.64
CA LEU A 242 22.62 -16.84 8.38
C LEU A 242 22.35 -15.68 9.35
N ILE A 243 22.59 -15.87 10.65
CA ILE A 243 22.36 -14.81 11.66
C ILE A 243 23.29 -13.60 11.42
N PHE A 244 24.57 -13.82 11.11
CA PHE A 244 25.47 -12.72 10.79
C PHE A 244 25.12 -12.04 9.45
N SER A 245 24.64 -12.80 8.47
CA SER A 245 24.11 -12.22 7.23
C SER A 245 22.86 -11.36 7.47
N ILE A 246 21.95 -11.81 8.35
CA ILE A 246 20.81 -11.01 8.80
C ILE A 246 21.29 -9.72 9.47
N LEU A 247 22.27 -9.81 10.37
CA LEU A 247 22.83 -8.62 11.02
C LEU A 247 23.39 -7.63 10.00
N GLY A 248 24.13 -8.12 9.00
CA GLY A 248 24.66 -7.28 7.91
C GLY A 248 23.56 -6.51 7.17
N LEU A 249 22.44 -7.16 6.85
CA LEU A 249 21.28 -6.49 6.23
C LEU A 249 20.63 -5.48 7.18
N LEU A 250 20.46 -5.81 8.45
CA LEU A 250 19.89 -4.88 9.43
C LEU A 250 20.77 -3.63 9.60
N LEU A 251 22.10 -3.77 9.54
CA LEU A 251 23.03 -2.64 9.57
C LEU A 251 22.88 -1.74 8.32
N ILE A 252 22.66 -2.34 7.14
CA ILE A 252 22.45 -1.62 5.88
C ILE A 252 21.10 -0.89 5.89
N ILE A 253 20.03 -1.57 6.27
CA ILE A 253 18.66 -1.01 6.30
C ILE A 253 18.53 0.07 7.38
N ASN A 254 19.19 -0.10 8.51
CA ASN A 254 19.22 0.82 9.66
C ASN A 254 17.86 1.41 10.07
N PHE A 255 16.83 0.57 10.11
CA PHE A 255 15.46 0.97 10.48
C PHE A 255 15.26 0.89 11.99
N TRP A 256 15.07 2.02 12.68
CA TRP A 256 15.03 2.09 14.14
C TRP A 256 13.99 1.18 14.82
N PRO A 257 12.76 0.95 14.24
CA PRO A 257 11.82 0.03 14.87
C PRO A 257 12.32 -1.43 14.87
N ALA A 258 13.08 -1.85 13.84
CA ALA A 258 13.68 -3.18 13.80
C ALA A 258 14.68 -3.38 14.93
N TRP A 259 15.49 -2.35 15.26
CA TRP A 259 16.41 -2.37 16.41
C TRP A 259 15.67 -2.39 17.74
N LEU A 260 14.58 -1.61 17.88
CA LEU A 260 13.75 -1.61 19.08
C LEU A 260 13.10 -2.97 19.32
N ILE A 261 12.52 -3.59 18.29
CA ILE A 261 11.93 -4.93 18.35
C ILE A 261 12.96 -5.94 18.84
N MET A 262 14.16 -5.93 18.26
CA MET A 262 15.24 -6.83 18.63
C MET A 262 15.72 -6.57 20.06
N CYS A 263 15.91 -5.31 20.46
CA CYS A 263 16.35 -4.92 21.79
C CYS A 263 15.38 -5.41 22.89
N LEU A 264 14.09 -5.09 22.77
CA LEU A 264 13.10 -5.45 23.78
C LEU A 264 12.89 -6.97 23.87
N SER A 265 12.90 -7.66 22.72
CA SER A 265 12.72 -9.12 22.68
C SER A 265 13.93 -9.86 23.25
N LEU A 266 15.16 -9.43 22.96
CA LEU A 266 16.36 -10.02 23.52
C LEU A 266 16.52 -9.69 25.02
N LEU A 267 16.11 -8.50 25.45
CA LEU A 267 16.04 -8.17 26.88
C LEU A 267 15.08 -9.12 27.61
N ALA A 268 13.88 -9.35 27.06
CA ALA A 268 12.94 -10.33 27.61
C ALA A 268 13.53 -11.75 27.65
N PHE A 269 14.25 -12.16 26.59
CA PHE A 269 14.98 -13.44 26.56
C PHE A 269 16.00 -13.56 27.68
N LEU A 270 16.84 -12.54 27.91
CA LEU A 270 17.87 -12.56 28.95
C LEU A 270 17.25 -12.55 30.34
N ILE A 271 16.26 -11.67 30.62
CA ILE A 271 15.55 -11.63 31.90
C ILE A 271 14.99 -13.00 32.24
N PHE A 272 14.30 -13.64 31.29
CA PHE A 272 13.74 -14.98 31.50
C PHE A 272 14.83 -16.03 31.72
N SER A 273 15.90 -16.02 30.93
CA SER A 273 17.02 -16.96 31.00
C SER A 273 17.76 -16.87 32.35
N PHE A 274 18.00 -15.65 32.85
CA PHE A 274 18.62 -15.41 34.15
C PHE A 274 17.71 -15.80 35.31
N ARG A 275 16.43 -15.42 35.29
CA ARG A 275 15.45 -15.77 36.33
C ARG A 275 15.32 -17.28 36.51
N LYS A 276 15.32 -18.05 35.41
CA LYS A 276 15.18 -19.49 35.41
C LYS A 276 16.54 -20.23 35.51
N ARG A 277 17.66 -19.50 35.54
CA ARG A 277 19.02 -20.04 35.59
C ARG A 277 19.24 -21.12 34.50
N LEU A 278 18.70 -20.91 33.28
CA LEU A 278 18.70 -21.93 32.22
C LEU A 278 20.12 -22.31 31.78
N PHE A 279 21.02 -21.34 31.75
CA PHE A 279 22.40 -21.45 31.24
C PHE A 279 23.45 -21.51 32.36
N LYS A 280 23.08 -21.93 33.59
CA LYS A 280 24.00 -21.97 34.74
C LYS A 280 25.26 -22.82 34.47
N LYS A 281 25.14 -23.86 33.63
CA LYS A 281 26.26 -24.79 33.31
C LYS A 281 27.13 -24.31 32.14
N ASP A 282 26.61 -23.49 31.24
CA ASP A 282 27.34 -22.96 30.08
C ASP A 282 26.77 -21.63 29.61
N VAL A 283 27.39 -20.58 30.11
CA VAL A 283 26.98 -19.17 29.82
C VAL A 283 27.32 -18.78 28.37
N ASN A 284 28.21 -19.52 27.69
CA ASN A 284 28.67 -19.19 26.34
C ASN A 284 27.52 -19.11 25.32
N TYR A 285 26.39 -19.82 25.53
CA TYR A 285 25.22 -19.74 24.68
C TYR A 285 24.47 -18.38 24.73
N LEU A 286 24.76 -17.56 25.74
CA LEU A 286 24.23 -16.22 25.89
C LEU A 286 25.06 -15.14 25.16
N SER A 287 26.28 -15.48 24.74
CA SER A 287 27.22 -14.51 24.15
C SER A 287 26.63 -13.81 22.91
N LEU A 288 26.05 -14.58 21.98
CA LEU A 288 25.42 -14.00 20.78
C LEU A 288 24.17 -13.17 21.08
N PRO A 289 23.18 -13.63 21.86
CA PRO A 289 22.05 -12.79 22.28
C PRO A 289 22.50 -11.49 22.96
N ILE A 290 23.52 -11.53 23.80
CA ILE A 290 24.07 -10.32 24.46
C ILE A 290 24.74 -9.40 23.44
N LEU A 291 25.55 -9.94 22.51
CA LEU A 291 26.17 -9.16 21.45
C LEU A 291 25.12 -8.44 20.59
N PHE A 292 24.08 -9.16 20.15
CA PHE A 292 23.00 -8.58 19.35
C PHE A 292 22.18 -7.55 20.14
N LEU A 293 21.98 -7.76 21.44
CA LEU A 293 21.34 -6.75 22.30
C LEU A 293 22.20 -5.49 22.38
N LEU A 294 23.50 -5.60 22.59
CA LEU A 294 24.40 -4.44 22.66
C LEU A 294 24.41 -3.67 21.33
N ILE A 295 24.50 -4.37 20.20
CA ILE A 295 24.41 -3.75 18.88
C ILE A 295 23.06 -3.04 18.71
N SER A 296 21.95 -3.68 19.11
CA SER A 296 20.62 -3.06 19.03
C SER A 296 20.52 -1.78 19.84
N ILE A 297 21.07 -1.75 21.04
CA ILE A 297 21.11 -0.55 21.90
C ILE A 297 21.93 0.55 21.21
N ILE A 298 23.10 0.22 20.65
CA ILE A 298 23.95 1.19 19.97
C ILE A 298 23.19 1.82 18.78
N PHE A 299 22.57 0.99 17.92
CA PHE A 299 21.88 1.48 16.74
C PHE A 299 20.51 2.12 17.02
N LEU A 300 19.95 1.91 18.22
CA LEU A 300 18.73 2.58 18.66
C LEU A 300 18.99 4.05 19.05
N PHE A 301 20.12 4.35 19.68
CA PHE A 301 20.47 5.69 20.18
C PHE A 301 21.47 6.42 19.29
N PHE A 302 22.24 5.70 18.52
CA PHE A 302 23.29 6.25 17.65
C PHE A 302 23.12 5.67 16.24
N SER A 303 23.45 6.46 15.23
CA SER A 303 23.54 5.98 13.84
C SER A 303 25.01 5.93 13.41
N PRO A 304 25.83 4.97 13.94
CA PRO A 304 27.29 4.99 13.82
C PRO A 304 27.77 4.86 12.36
N LEU A 305 26.91 4.39 11.45
CA LEU A 305 27.23 4.26 10.03
C LEU A 305 26.75 5.45 9.18
N GLN A 306 26.08 6.44 9.80
CA GLN A 306 25.63 7.63 9.09
C GLN A 306 26.82 8.43 8.59
N GLY A 307 26.90 8.65 7.26
CA GLY A 307 28.00 9.36 6.63
C GLY A 307 29.21 8.49 6.23
N LEU A 308 29.26 7.20 6.58
CA LEU A 308 30.32 6.29 6.12
C LEU A 308 30.16 5.89 4.65
N PHE A 309 28.92 5.92 4.12
CA PHE A 309 28.65 5.60 2.74
C PHE A 309 28.55 6.88 1.89
N PRO A 310 29.05 6.86 0.64
CA PRO A 310 28.88 7.98 -0.29
C PRO A 310 27.40 8.35 -0.46
N ALA A 311 27.09 9.63 -0.65
CA ALA A 311 25.73 10.12 -0.81
C ALA A 311 24.95 9.38 -1.93
N ASN A 312 25.64 8.97 -2.99
CA ASN A 312 25.08 8.24 -4.13
C ASN A 312 25.10 6.71 -3.93
N SER A 313 25.42 6.21 -2.73
CA SER A 313 25.38 4.77 -2.47
C SER A 313 23.92 4.25 -2.42
N VAL A 314 23.74 3.00 -2.83
CA VAL A 314 22.43 2.29 -2.73
C VAL A 314 21.87 2.35 -1.31
N VAL A 315 22.76 2.30 -0.32
CA VAL A 315 22.41 2.33 1.12
C VAL A 315 21.71 3.63 1.51
N ASN A 316 22.16 4.77 0.98
CA ASN A 316 21.56 6.07 1.27
C ASN A 316 20.30 6.37 0.43
N ASN A 317 20.09 5.62 -0.65
CA ASN A 317 18.99 5.80 -1.61
C ASN A 317 17.96 4.65 -1.56
N LEU A 318 17.95 3.84 -0.50
CA LEU A 318 16.88 2.85 -0.32
C LEU A 318 15.54 3.58 -0.15
N PRO A 319 14.50 3.14 -0.84
CA PRO A 319 13.19 3.80 -0.75
C PRO A 319 12.63 3.66 0.65
N SER A 320 12.12 4.76 1.17
CA SER A 320 11.33 4.77 2.41
C SER A 320 9.85 4.88 2.08
N GLU A 321 9.04 4.13 2.79
CA GLU A 321 7.59 4.18 2.63
C GLU A 321 7.03 5.45 3.27
N ILE A 322 6.26 6.22 2.50
CA ILE A 322 5.59 7.42 3.02
C ILE A 322 4.32 6.98 3.74
N LEU A 323 4.23 7.30 5.02
CA LEU A 323 3.11 6.95 5.90
C LEU A 323 2.67 8.15 6.75
N PRO A 324 1.41 8.19 7.21
CA PRO A 324 0.97 9.21 8.14
C PRO A 324 1.71 9.08 9.47
N SER A 325 1.93 10.20 10.17
CA SER A 325 2.61 10.18 11.48
C SER A 325 1.81 9.38 12.52
N GLN A 326 2.49 8.94 13.61
CA GLN A 326 1.83 8.26 14.73
C GLN A 326 0.66 9.08 15.27
N LYS A 327 0.87 10.40 15.50
CA LYS A 327 -0.17 11.30 16.03
C LYS A 327 -1.40 11.36 15.12
N VAL A 328 -1.19 11.45 13.80
CA VAL A 328 -2.26 11.47 12.80
C VAL A 328 -3.01 10.15 12.81
N SER A 329 -2.29 9.02 12.77
CA SER A 329 -2.88 7.68 12.75
C SER A 329 -3.74 7.40 14.00
N TRP A 330 -3.26 7.75 15.19
CA TRP A 330 -4.02 7.58 16.44
C TRP A 330 -5.26 8.49 16.48
N ASN A 331 -5.14 9.75 16.05
CA ASN A 331 -6.28 10.67 16.01
C ASN A 331 -7.39 10.10 15.11
N ILE A 332 -7.05 9.68 13.90
CA ILE A 332 -7.99 9.11 12.94
C ILE A 332 -8.64 7.84 13.49
N ALA A 333 -7.85 6.94 14.09
CA ALA A 333 -8.37 5.71 14.67
C ALA A 333 -9.39 5.99 15.79
N PHE A 334 -9.12 6.94 16.68
CA PHE A 334 -10.06 7.32 17.74
C PHE A 334 -11.32 8.01 17.23
N GLN A 335 -11.24 8.84 16.18
CA GLN A 335 -12.42 9.41 15.55
C GLN A 335 -13.26 8.31 14.86
N GLY A 336 -12.62 7.32 14.23
CA GLY A 336 -13.28 6.16 13.66
C GLY A 336 -14.07 5.34 14.69
N VAL A 337 -13.51 5.14 15.89
CA VAL A 337 -14.22 4.48 17.00
C VAL A 337 -15.41 5.31 17.48
N LYS A 338 -15.31 6.64 17.52
CA LYS A 338 -16.44 7.49 17.88
C LYS A 338 -17.58 7.39 16.87
N GLU A 339 -17.28 7.28 15.59
CA GLU A 339 -18.28 7.12 14.53
C GLU A 339 -18.95 5.74 14.56
N SER A 340 -18.14 4.68 14.68
CA SER A 340 -18.62 3.30 14.71
C SER A 340 -17.95 2.49 15.82
N PRO A 341 -18.46 2.59 17.09
CA PRO A 341 -17.75 2.07 18.25
C PRO A 341 -17.56 0.56 18.27
N LEU A 342 -18.56 -0.21 17.83
CA LEU A 342 -18.57 -1.65 17.99
C LEU A 342 -17.77 -2.38 16.92
N VAL A 343 -17.99 -2.04 15.65
CA VAL A 343 -17.50 -2.82 14.49
C VAL A 343 -16.54 -2.04 13.59
N GLY A 344 -16.34 -0.73 13.85
CA GLY A 344 -15.46 0.14 13.05
C GLY A 344 -15.98 0.41 11.65
N SER A 345 -15.11 0.90 10.77
CA SER A 345 -15.44 1.23 9.36
C SER A 345 -15.43 0.01 8.42
N GLY A 346 -15.01 -1.15 8.89
CA GLY A 346 -14.79 -2.36 8.10
C GLY A 346 -13.32 -2.58 7.73
N LEU A 347 -12.94 -3.85 7.54
CA LEU A 347 -11.56 -4.24 7.21
C LEU A 347 -11.04 -3.50 5.96
N GLY A 348 -9.80 -3.03 5.99
CA GLY A 348 -9.15 -2.36 4.86
C GLY A 348 -9.70 -0.95 4.53
N ASN A 349 -10.67 -0.43 5.30
CA ASN A 349 -11.30 0.88 5.06
C ASN A 349 -10.63 2.03 5.83
N PHE A 350 -9.35 1.94 6.11
CA PHE A 350 -8.63 3.06 6.75
C PHE A 350 -8.65 4.32 5.87
N SER A 351 -8.64 4.18 4.55
CA SER A 351 -8.73 5.32 3.62
C SER A 351 -10.00 6.14 3.80
N TYR A 352 -11.14 5.49 4.08
CA TYR A 352 -12.39 6.18 4.42
C TYR A 352 -12.22 7.05 5.68
N LEU A 353 -11.67 6.46 6.74
CA LEU A 353 -11.42 7.18 8.00
C LEU A 353 -10.40 8.32 7.81
N PHE A 354 -9.34 8.06 7.04
CA PHE A 354 -8.31 9.07 6.76
C PHE A 354 -8.91 10.28 6.05
N ASN A 355 -9.67 10.07 4.99
CA ASN A 355 -10.26 11.15 4.22
C ASN A 355 -11.23 11.99 5.07
N LYS A 356 -12.07 11.31 5.87
CA LYS A 356 -13.09 11.97 6.69
C LYS A 356 -12.52 12.73 7.89
N PHE A 357 -11.49 12.20 8.54
CA PHE A 357 -10.97 12.69 9.81
C PHE A 357 -9.54 13.22 9.79
N LYS A 358 -8.94 13.40 8.59
CA LYS A 358 -7.59 13.96 8.53
C LYS A 358 -7.54 15.31 9.26
N PRO A 359 -6.55 15.50 10.17
CA PRO A 359 -6.48 16.73 10.96
C PRO A 359 -5.98 17.91 10.11
N GLU A 360 -6.33 19.13 10.51
CA GLU A 360 -5.89 20.37 9.87
C GLU A 360 -4.36 20.47 9.80
N SER A 361 -3.66 20.06 10.85
CA SER A 361 -2.19 20.04 10.88
C SER A 361 -1.56 19.20 9.77
N PHE A 362 -2.30 18.25 9.19
CA PHE A 362 -1.84 17.43 8.06
C PHE A 362 -1.82 18.26 6.75
N LEU A 363 -2.73 19.21 6.58
CA LEU A 363 -2.83 20.06 5.39
C LEU A 363 -1.59 20.95 5.17
N ASN A 364 -0.82 21.20 6.23
CA ASN A 364 0.44 21.95 6.18
C ASN A 364 1.65 21.07 5.83
N SER A 365 1.47 19.77 5.63
CA SER A 365 2.55 18.87 5.22
C SER A 365 2.79 18.93 3.71
N THR A 366 3.99 18.56 3.26
CA THR A 366 4.32 18.43 1.83
C THR A 366 3.53 17.35 1.12
N VAL A 367 2.93 16.43 1.87
CA VAL A 367 2.15 15.28 1.37
C VAL A 367 0.64 15.43 1.61
N TRP A 368 0.14 16.64 1.80
CA TRP A 368 -1.26 16.91 2.14
C TRP A 368 -2.29 16.39 1.13
N GLN A 369 -1.89 16.23 -0.13
CA GLN A 369 -2.74 15.69 -1.20
C GLN A 369 -2.83 14.16 -1.18
N ILE A 370 -1.91 13.48 -0.47
CA ILE A 370 -1.89 12.03 -0.43
C ILE A 370 -3.02 11.51 0.45
N ARG A 371 -3.83 10.61 -0.11
CA ARG A 371 -4.85 9.85 0.60
C ARG A 371 -4.27 8.49 1.00
N PHE A 372 -3.99 8.31 2.28
CA PHE A 372 -3.41 7.09 2.78
C PHE A 372 -4.45 5.99 2.95
N ASP A 373 -4.13 4.80 2.46
CA ASP A 373 -4.96 3.59 2.60
C ASP A 373 -4.66 2.79 3.87
N LYS A 374 -3.56 3.14 4.58
CA LYS A 374 -3.09 2.48 5.79
C LYS A 374 -2.48 3.47 6.77
N PRO A 375 -2.60 3.21 8.10
CA PRO A 375 -1.92 3.98 9.12
C PRO A 375 -0.48 3.51 9.28
N ILE A 376 0.28 4.22 10.14
CA ILE A 376 1.66 3.84 10.41
C ILE A 376 1.80 2.51 11.14
N ASN A 377 0.81 2.10 11.95
CA ASN A 377 0.89 0.87 12.73
C ASN A 377 -0.42 0.06 12.70
N TYR A 378 -0.28 -1.25 12.93
CA TYR A 378 -1.40 -2.19 12.86
C TYR A 378 -2.48 -1.97 13.93
N PHE A 379 -2.11 -1.53 15.14
CA PHE A 379 -3.10 -1.29 16.20
C PHE A 379 -4.04 -0.14 15.87
N THR A 380 -3.56 0.94 15.28
CA THR A 380 -4.44 2.04 14.84
C THR A 380 -5.34 1.61 13.68
N GLU A 381 -4.87 0.74 12.79
CA GLU A 381 -5.71 0.14 11.77
C GLU A 381 -6.82 -0.71 12.38
N LEU A 382 -6.45 -1.63 13.28
CA LEU A 382 -7.40 -2.52 13.94
C LEU A 382 -8.47 -1.73 14.72
N ILE A 383 -8.06 -0.72 15.51
CA ILE A 383 -8.96 0.12 16.29
C ILE A 383 -9.98 0.82 15.39
N GLY A 384 -9.53 1.52 14.35
CA GLY A 384 -10.41 2.30 13.47
C GLY A 384 -11.30 1.45 12.59
N THR A 385 -10.77 0.32 12.09
CA THR A 385 -11.48 -0.49 11.08
C THR A 385 -12.36 -1.58 11.67
N THR A 386 -12.11 -2.05 12.91
CA THR A 386 -12.86 -3.16 13.52
C THR A 386 -13.54 -2.81 14.85
N GLY A 387 -13.35 -1.57 15.33
CA GLY A 387 -13.96 -1.10 16.55
C GLY A 387 -13.53 -1.86 17.81
N ILE A 388 -14.28 -1.67 18.88
CA ILE A 388 -13.99 -2.27 20.19
C ILE A 388 -14.09 -3.79 20.17
N LEU A 389 -15.04 -4.38 19.44
CA LEU A 389 -15.20 -5.84 19.38
C LEU A 389 -13.98 -6.50 18.72
N GLY A 390 -13.48 -5.95 17.61
CA GLY A 390 -12.29 -6.46 16.95
C GLY A 390 -11.05 -6.36 17.82
N VAL A 391 -10.84 -5.20 18.47
CA VAL A 391 -9.72 -4.99 19.39
C VAL A 391 -9.76 -5.94 20.57
N LEU A 392 -10.93 -6.07 21.22
CA LEU A 392 -11.09 -6.94 22.39
C LEU A 392 -10.84 -8.40 22.02
N SER A 393 -11.42 -8.89 20.91
CA SER A 393 -11.20 -10.28 20.45
C SER A 393 -9.73 -10.54 20.13
N TYR A 394 -9.03 -9.57 19.53
CA TYR A 394 -7.61 -9.67 19.23
C TYR A 394 -6.73 -9.67 20.49
N LEU A 395 -7.01 -8.78 21.44
CA LEU A 395 -6.30 -8.75 22.72
C LEU A 395 -6.52 -10.01 23.57
N LEU A 396 -7.73 -10.56 23.55
CA LEU A 396 -8.03 -11.83 24.19
C LEU A 396 -7.27 -13.00 23.54
N LEU A 397 -7.18 -13.03 22.22
CA LEU A 397 -6.41 -14.02 21.47
C LEU A 397 -4.92 -13.97 21.84
N ILE A 398 -4.31 -12.77 21.81
CA ILE A 398 -2.91 -12.56 22.21
C ILE A 398 -2.72 -12.90 23.69
N GLY A 399 -3.56 -12.36 24.56
CA GLY A 399 -3.46 -12.54 26.01
C GLY A 399 -3.53 -14.02 26.40
N MET A 400 -4.45 -14.78 25.79
CA MET A 400 -4.57 -16.22 26.05
C MET A 400 -3.35 -17.00 25.54
N PHE A 401 -2.82 -16.65 24.37
CA PHE A 401 -1.59 -17.25 23.86
C PHE A 401 -0.39 -17.00 24.79
N LEU A 402 -0.21 -15.75 25.21
CA LEU A 402 0.85 -15.35 26.14
C LEU A 402 0.71 -16.06 27.48
N LEU A 403 -0.50 -16.10 28.05
CA LEU A 403 -0.80 -16.72 29.33
C LEU A 403 -0.46 -18.21 29.31
N VAL A 404 -0.98 -18.98 28.34
CA VAL A 404 -0.75 -20.44 28.27
C VAL A 404 0.72 -20.73 27.97
N SER A 405 1.36 -20.00 27.07
CA SER A 405 2.78 -20.16 26.78
C SER A 405 3.64 -19.86 28.01
N PHE A 406 3.32 -18.80 28.75
CA PHE A 406 4.00 -18.44 30.00
C PHE A 406 3.84 -19.52 31.08
N MET A 407 2.63 -20.07 31.26
CA MET A 407 2.37 -21.15 32.21
C MET A 407 3.22 -22.39 31.89
N ILE A 408 3.32 -22.77 30.61
CA ILE A 408 4.13 -23.93 30.19
C ILE A 408 5.61 -23.69 30.42
N VAL A 409 6.10 -22.52 30.02
CA VAL A 409 7.51 -22.15 30.15
C VAL A 409 7.89 -21.96 31.65
N ASN A 410 6.95 -21.58 32.50
CA ASN A 410 7.20 -21.36 33.93
C ASN A 410 6.95 -22.60 34.79
N GLY A 411 6.37 -23.67 34.23
CA GLY A 411 6.04 -24.90 34.92
C GLY A 411 7.25 -25.69 35.45
N LYS A 412 7.00 -26.80 36.18
CA LYS A 412 8.06 -27.64 36.78
C LYS A 412 9.04 -28.22 35.76
N ASP A 413 8.58 -28.45 34.51
CA ASP A 413 9.36 -28.98 33.38
C ASP A 413 9.98 -27.86 32.50
N ALA A 414 10.23 -26.67 33.04
CA ALA A 414 10.71 -25.48 32.33
C ALA A 414 12.01 -25.74 31.51
N SER A 415 12.79 -26.74 31.88
CA SER A 415 14.02 -27.15 31.19
C SER A 415 13.83 -28.27 30.17
N SER A 416 12.58 -28.70 29.93
CA SER A 416 12.31 -29.73 28.91
C SER A 416 12.48 -29.17 27.50
N HIS A 417 12.75 -30.02 26.52
CA HIS A 417 12.90 -29.64 25.12
C HIS A 417 11.67 -28.85 24.61
N ASN A 418 10.46 -29.30 24.97
CA ASN A 418 9.23 -28.65 24.54
C ASN A 418 9.06 -27.26 25.17
N SER A 419 9.39 -27.07 26.44
CA SER A 419 9.31 -25.79 27.13
C SER A 419 10.27 -24.76 26.57
N LEU A 420 11.52 -25.15 26.29
CA LEU A 420 12.53 -24.28 25.69
C LEU A 420 12.17 -23.90 24.24
N PHE A 421 11.57 -24.83 23.51
CA PHE A 421 11.06 -24.54 22.18
C PHE A 421 9.87 -23.56 22.21
N THR A 422 8.91 -23.77 23.14
CA THR A 422 7.81 -22.83 23.37
C THR A 422 8.33 -21.44 23.70
N LEU A 423 9.43 -21.33 24.47
CA LEU A 423 10.05 -20.05 24.79
C LEU A 423 10.61 -19.35 23.55
N SER A 424 11.26 -20.08 22.62
CA SER A 424 11.75 -19.47 21.36
C SER A 424 10.61 -18.89 20.51
N ILE A 425 9.47 -19.60 20.45
CA ILE A 425 8.26 -19.14 19.75
C ILE A 425 7.67 -17.93 20.46
N LEU A 426 7.56 -17.98 21.78
CA LEU A 426 7.01 -16.88 22.60
C LEU A 426 7.79 -15.59 22.39
N LEU A 427 9.12 -15.66 22.31
CA LEU A 427 9.96 -14.49 22.07
C LEU A 427 9.76 -13.92 20.66
N ALA A 428 9.68 -14.77 19.62
CA ALA A 428 9.34 -14.32 18.27
C ALA A 428 7.94 -13.72 18.18
N PHE A 429 6.97 -14.27 18.93
CA PHE A 429 5.63 -13.74 19.01
C PHE A 429 5.56 -12.38 19.75
N ILE A 430 6.33 -12.22 20.81
CA ILE A 430 6.50 -10.92 21.50
C ILE A 430 7.11 -9.89 20.54
N ALA A 431 8.14 -10.28 19.75
CA ALA A 431 8.73 -9.42 18.73
C ALA A 431 7.70 -8.94 17.70
N LEU A 432 6.79 -9.83 17.26
CA LEU A 432 5.69 -9.49 16.34
C LEU A 432 4.69 -8.51 16.97
N ILE A 433 4.32 -8.71 18.25
CA ILE A 433 3.41 -7.78 18.95
C ILE A 433 4.05 -6.39 19.04
N ILE A 434 5.34 -6.32 19.41
CA ILE A 434 6.06 -5.05 19.46
C ILE A 434 6.06 -4.39 18.07
N ALA A 435 6.34 -5.16 17.01
CA ALA A 435 6.33 -4.65 15.64
C ALA A 435 5.00 -3.99 15.27
N GLN A 436 3.88 -4.59 15.62
CA GLN A 436 2.53 -4.11 15.33
C GLN A 436 2.18 -2.76 16.00
N PHE A 437 2.86 -2.38 17.08
CA PHE A 437 2.70 -1.07 17.72
C PHE A 437 3.44 0.04 16.97
N PHE A 438 4.51 -0.31 16.24
CA PHE A 438 5.38 0.69 15.62
C PHE A 438 5.22 0.77 14.11
N TYR A 439 4.72 -0.29 13.48
CA TYR A 439 4.58 -0.35 12.03
C TYR A 439 3.33 -1.12 11.59
N HIS A 440 2.89 -0.86 10.37
CA HIS A 440 1.76 -1.58 9.79
C HIS A 440 2.13 -3.05 9.46
N GLN A 441 1.13 -3.86 9.20
CA GLN A 441 1.28 -5.27 8.90
C GLN A 441 0.93 -5.53 7.44
N ASP A 442 1.80 -6.29 6.75
CA ASP A 442 1.56 -6.85 5.42
C ASP A 442 1.10 -8.31 5.50
N THR A 443 0.80 -8.91 4.34
CA THR A 443 0.39 -10.33 4.26
C THR A 443 1.47 -11.29 4.81
N THR A 444 2.76 -10.97 4.59
CA THR A 444 3.86 -11.80 5.07
C THR A 444 3.99 -11.77 6.59
N LEU A 445 3.97 -10.58 7.20
CA LEU A 445 4.05 -10.44 8.67
C LEU A 445 2.79 -11.02 9.34
N ALA A 446 1.61 -10.85 8.73
CA ALA A 446 0.38 -11.48 9.18
C ALA A 446 0.50 -13.01 9.16
N PHE A 447 1.02 -13.57 8.07
CA PHE A 447 1.28 -15.02 7.98
C PHE A 447 2.26 -15.49 9.06
N VAL A 448 3.35 -14.77 9.28
CA VAL A 448 4.36 -15.11 10.32
C VAL A 448 3.76 -15.05 11.73
N PHE A 449 2.86 -14.09 12.00
CA PHE A 449 2.10 -14.02 13.25
C PHE A 449 1.26 -15.28 13.48
N TRP A 450 0.45 -15.68 12.50
CA TRP A 450 -0.38 -16.88 12.58
C TRP A 450 0.44 -18.18 12.58
N PHE A 451 1.59 -18.18 11.92
CA PHE A 451 2.53 -19.29 11.94
C PHE A 451 3.09 -19.54 13.34
N PHE A 452 3.61 -18.50 14.02
CA PHE A 452 4.10 -18.67 15.39
C PHE A 452 2.97 -18.93 16.39
N LEU A 453 1.79 -18.34 16.19
CA LEU A 453 0.60 -18.67 16.97
C LEU A 453 0.28 -20.18 16.90
N ALA A 454 0.14 -20.71 15.69
CA ALA A 454 -0.19 -22.12 15.48
C ALA A 454 0.92 -23.07 15.94
N LEU A 455 2.17 -22.73 15.67
CA LEU A 455 3.34 -23.53 16.06
C LEU A 455 3.50 -23.55 17.60
N GLY A 456 3.18 -22.44 18.27
CA GLY A 456 3.16 -22.36 19.72
C GLY A 456 2.13 -23.31 20.32
N VAL A 457 0.91 -23.31 19.80
CA VAL A 457 -0.15 -24.23 20.22
C VAL A 457 0.25 -25.70 20.03
N VAL A 458 0.89 -26.03 18.91
CA VAL A 458 1.43 -27.39 18.69
C VAL A 458 2.44 -27.76 19.77
N SER A 459 3.23 -26.80 20.30
CA SER A 459 4.19 -27.04 21.37
C SER A 459 3.56 -27.38 22.74
N TRP A 460 2.24 -27.09 22.93
CA TRP A 460 1.49 -27.29 24.19
C TRP A 460 0.95 -28.71 24.38
N LYS A 461 1.73 -29.75 24.08
CA LYS A 461 1.28 -31.16 24.10
C LYS A 461 0.36 -31.56 25.28
N LYS A 462 0.62 -31.04 26.47
CA LYS A 462 -0.14 -31.44 27.70
C LYS A 462 -1.53 -30.83 27.78
N VAL A 463 -1.84 -29.82 26.98
CA VAL A 463 -3.08 -29.02 27.06
C VAL A 463 -4.04 -29.31 25.92
N VAL A 464 -3.55 -29.92 24.85
CA VAL A 464 -4.33 -30.26 23.65
C VAL A 464 -5.06 -31.58 23.84
N LYS A 465 -6.39 -31.56 23.69
CA LYS A 465 -7.26 -32.76 23.79
C LYS A 465 -7.70 -33.19 22.40
N GLU A 466 -7.56 -34.48 22.09
CA GLU A 466 -8.07 -35.05 20.84
C GLU A 466 -9.48 -35.63 21.05
N THR A 467 -10.41 -35.16 20.22
CA THR A 467 -11.80 -35.66 20.20
C THR A 467 -11.98 -36.41 18.89
N THR A 468 -12.52 -37.65 19.00
CA THR A 468 -12.75 -38.55 17.85
C THR A 468 -14.21 -38.97 17.77
N PHE A 469 -14.80 -38.84 16.57
CA PHE A 469 -16.14 -39.36 16.28
C PHE A 469 -16.03 -40.37 15.14
N SER A 470 -16.32 -41.65 15.38
CA SER A 470 -16.27 -42.70 14.37
C SER A 470 -17.58 -42.73 13.57
N PHE A 471 -17.52 -42.82 12.26
CA PHE A 471 -18.71 -42.97 11.40
C PHE A 471 -19.34 -44.36 11.49
N LYS A 472 -18.64 -45.34 12.06
CA LYS A 472 -19.22 -46.63 12.35
C LYS A 472 -20.23 -46.56 13.49
N ASP A 473 -19.93 -45.76 14.50
CA ASP A 473 -20.77 -45.56 15.67
C ASP A 473 -21.87 -44.51 15.42
N PHE A 474 -21.66 -43.58 14.49
CA PHE A 474 -22.55 -42.48 14.14
C PHE A 474 -22.62 -42.28 12.64
N PRO A 475 -23.35 -43.13 11.88
CA PRO A 475 -23.43 -43.07 10.40
C PRO A 475 -23.98 -41.74 9.88
N GLU A 476 -24.89 -41.10 10.64
CA GLU A 476 -25.49 -39.80 10.32
C GLU A 476 -24.42 -38.71 10.26
N ILE A 477 -23.43 -38.71 11.17
CA ILE A 477 -22.32 -37.79 11.18
C ILE A 477 -21.46 -37.99 9.91
N GLY A 478 -21.29 -39.25 9.50
CA GLY A 478 -20.57 -39.56 8.25
C GLY A 478 -21.23 -38.96 7.01
N LEU A 479 -22.56 -39.06 6.92
CA LEU A 479 -23.36 -38.48 5.84
C LEU A 479 -23.26 -36.94 5.86
N ILE A 480 -23.48 -36.34 7.00
CA ILE A 480 -23.37 -34.86 7.18
C ILE A 480 -21.98 -34.37 6.74
N CYS A 481 -20.92 -35.03 7.22
CA CYS A 481 -19.54 -34.65 6.84
C CYS A 481 -19.28 -34.82 5.35
N THR A 482 -19.90 -35.80 4.70
CA THR A 482 -19.77 -35.99 3.25
C THR A 482 -20.47 -34.86 2.47
N VAL A 483 -21.68 -34.49 2.89
CA VAL A 483 -22.42 -33.36 2.30
C VAL A 483 -21.64 -32.06 2.47
N ILE A 484 -21.13 -31.80 3.68
CA ILE A 484 -20.31 -30.62 3.97
C ILE A 484 -19.04 -30.60 3.10
N PHE A 485 -18.37 -31.73 2.93
CA PHE A 485 -17.20 -31.83 2.06
C PHE A 485 -17.51 -31.38 0.62
N TRP A 486 -18.60 -31.89 0.03
CA TRP A 486 -18.99 -31.52 -1.32
C TRP A 486 -19.42 -30.05 -1.41
N ALA A 487 -20.16 -29.56 -0.43
CA ALA A 487 -20.53 -28.14 -0.36
C ALA A 487 -19.29 -27.21 -0.31
N ILE A 488 -18.31 -27.55 0.53
CA ILE A 488 -17.03 -26.80 0.62
C ILE A 488 -16.25 -26.91 -0.68
N LEU A 489 -16.18 -28.10 -1.32
CA LEU A 489 -15.49 -28.29 -2.58
C LEU A 489 -16.09 -27.42 -3.68
N PHE A 490 -17.43 -27.44 -3.85
CA PHE A 490 -18.11 -26.60 -4.84
C PHE A 490 -17.98 -25.12 -4.52
N GLY A 491 -18.03 -24.74 -3.23
CA GLY A 491 -17.76 -23.38 -2.78
C GLY A 491 -16.37 -22.91 -3.17
N PHE A 492 -15.32 -23.71 -2.96
CA PHE A 492 -13.96 -23.35 -3.38
C PHE A 492 -13.80 -23.30 -4.88
N LEU A 493 -14.41 -24.23 -5.65
CA LEU A 493 -14.38 -24.20 -7.11
C LEU A 493 -15.02 -22.92 -7.67
N PHE A 494 -16.19 -22.53 -7.14
CA PHE A 494 -16.84 -21.27 -7.50
C PHE A 494 -15.94 -20.07 -7.17
N PHE A 495 -15.30 -20.12 -6.00
CA PHE A 495 -14.42 -19.03 -5.57
C PHE A 495 -13.13 -18.95 -6.40
N TYR A 496 -12.54 -20.09 -6.79
CA TYR A 496 -11.41 -20.13 -7.71
C TYR A 496 -11.75 -19.55 -9.09
N PHE A 497 -12.95 -19.84 -9.58
CA PHE A 497 -13.42 -19.24 -10.82
C PHE A 497 -13.52 -17.72 -10.72
N THR A 498 -14.09 -17.20 -9.63
CA THR A 498 -14.21 -15.76 -9.38
C THR A 498 -12.85 -15.10 -9.20
N MET A 499 -12.00 -15.68 -8.35
CA MET A 499 -10.64 -15.18 -8.12
C MET A 499 -9.78 -15.26 -9.38
N GLY A 500 -9.93 -16.29 -10.19
CA GLY A 500 -9.26 -16.41 -11.48
C GLY A 500 -9.63 -15.28 -12.44
N LYS A 501 -10.91 -14.91 -12.52
CA LYS A 501 -11.37 -13.75 -13.32
C LYS A 501 -10.74 -12.44 -12.80
N LEU A 502 -10.71 -12.23 -11.49
CA LEU A 502 -10.10 -11.05 -10.88
C LEU A 502 -8.60 -10.98 -11.18
N TYR A 503 -7.91 -12.13 -11.15
CA TYR A 503 -6.48 -12.19 -11.47
C TYR A 503 -6.21 -11.86 -12.96
N ILE A 504 -6.96 -12.46 -13.86
CA ILE A 504 -6.83 -12.20 -15.31
C ILE A 504 -7.16 -10.74 -15.62
N ALA A 505 -8.14 -10.16 -14.96
CA ALA A 505 -8.47 -8.74 -15.09
C ALA A 505 -7.29 -7.83 -14.70
N ASP A 506 -6.57 -8.18 -13.63
CA ASP A 506 -5.40 -7.41 -13.19
C ASP A 506 -4.21 -7.54 -14.18
N VAL A 507 -4.05 -8.70 -14.82
CA VAL A 507 -3.07 -8.89 -15.89
C VAL A 507 -3.38 -7.99 -17.10
N TYR A 508 -4.64 -7.91 -17.53
CA TYR A 508 -5.05 -6.98 -18.60
C TYR A 508 -4.87 -5.51 -18.20
N TYR A 509 -5.12 -5.18 -16.93
CA TYR A 509 -4.92 -3.82 -16.44
C TYR A 509 -3.42 -3.45 -16.39
N ARG A 510 -2.56 -4.38 -15.99
CA ARG A 510 -1.12 -4.18 -16.06
C ARG A 510 -0.64 -3.94 -17.50
N ASP A 511 -1.16 -4.71 -18.46
CA ASP A 511 -0.87 -4.54 -19.89
C ASP A 511 -1.21 -3.14 -20.38
N TYR A 512 -2.36 -2.60 -19.93
CA TYR A 512 -2.76 -1.22 -20.20
C TYR A 512 -1.75 -0.20 -19.62
N LEU A 513 -1.26 -0.43 -18.40
CA LEU A 513 -0.31 0.48 -17.73
C LEU A 513 1.13 0.38 -18.28
N ALA A 514 1.53 -0.76 -18.83
CA ALA A 514 2.89 -0.99 -19.32
C ALA A 514 3.24 -0.24 -20.62
N ASN A 515 2.25 0.24 -21.36
CA ASN A 515 2.42 0.93 -22.65
C ASN A 515 1.92 2.38 -22.64
N PRO A 516 2.47 3.26 -21.80
CA PRO A 516 1.97 4.64 -21.66
C PRO A 516 2.35 5.56 -22.82
N THR A 517 3.34 5.19 -23.64
CA THR A 517 3.95 6.07 -24.68
C THR A 517 3.19 6.07 -26.01
N GLU A 518 2.38 5.08 -26.29
CA GLU A 518 1.45 5.11 -27.40
C GLU A 518 0.06 5.49 -26.89
N MET A 519 -0.18 6.77 -26.68
CA MET A 519 -1.52 7.35 -26.59
C MET A 519 -2.33 7.18 -27.89
N LYS A 520 -2.18 6.08 -28.57
CA LYS A 520 -3.11 5.57 -29.56
C LYS A 520 -4.23 4.86 -28.83
N LEU A 521 -5.00 5.64 -28.10
CA LEU A 521 -6.20 5.22 -27.39
C LEU A 521 -7.31 4.71 -28.32
N ALA A 522 -7.03 4.64 -29.63
CA ALA A 522 -8.12 4.42 -30.57
C ALA A 522 -8.70 3.01 -30.56
N SER A 523 -8.00 1.90 -30.21
CA SER A 523 -8.67 0.58 -30.29
C SER A 523 -8.08 -0.55 -29.45
N GLU A 524 -6.78 -0.68 -29.30
CA GLU A 524 -6.21 -1.90 -28.67
C GLU A 524 -6.02 -1.78 -27.15
N GLN A 525 -5.60 -0.63 -26.65
CA GLN A 525 -5.38 -0.42 -25.22
C GLN A 525 -6.68 -0.26 -24.42
N ALA A 526 -7.67 0.48 -24.99
CA ALA A 526 -9.01 0.51 -24.44
C ALA A 526 -9.63 -0.89 -24.35
N ASN A 527 -9.31 -1.78 -25.29
CA ASN A 527 -9.78 -3.15 -25.31
C ASN A 527 -9.24 -3.99 -24.13
N SER A 528 -7.95 -3.84 -23.74
CA SER A 528 -7.40 -4.51 -22.55
C SER A 528 -8.05 -4.03 -21.27
N LEU A 529 -8.23 -2.71 -21.13
CA LEU A 529 -8.90 -2.12 -19.97
C LEU A 529 -10.40 -2.47 -19.91
N GLN A 530 -11.11 -2.48 -21.05
CA GLN A 530 -12.50 -2.95 -21.13
C GLN A 530 -12.62 -4.42 -20.72
N LYS A 531 -11.71 -5.30 -21.19
CA LYS A 531 -11.67 -6.71 -20.77
C LYS A 531 -11.46 -6.85 -19.28
N ALA A 532 -10.57 -6.02 -18.68
CA ALA A 532 -10.40 -5.99 -17.22
C ALA A 532 -11.69 -5.64 -16.50
N GLY A 533 -12.39 -4.58 -16.93
CA GLY A 533 -13.68 -4.17 -16.38
C GLY A 533 -14.77 -5.24 -16.54
N GLN A 534 -14.88 -5.90 -17.69
CA GLN A 534 -15.85 -6.96 -17.94
C GLN A 534 -15.59 -8.22 -17.09
N LEU A 535 -14.32 -8.64 -16.95
CA LEU A 535 -13.94 -9.79 -16.13
C LEU A 535 -14.14 -9.55 -14.64
N ALA A 536 -13.88 -8.34 -14.19
CA ALA A 536 -13.94 -7.94 -12.79
C ALA A 536 -14.88 -6.75 -12.56
N ASN A 537 -16.12 -6.86 -13.06
CA ASN A 537 -17.16 -5.83 -12.99
C ASN A 537 -17.50 -5.36 -11.55
N SER A 538 -17.04 -6.08 -10.53
CA SER A 538 -17.18 -5.68 -9.12
C SER A 538 -16.00 -4.82 -8.60
N ARG A 539 -14.95 -4.59 -9.41
CA ARG A 539 -13.77 -3.82 -8.99
C ARG A 539 -13.87 -2.38 -9.44
N THR A 540 -14.12 -1.50 -8.50
CA THR A 540 -14.30 -0.05 -8.68
C THR A 540 -13.14 0.61 -9.45
N VAL A 541 -11.90 0.17 -9.23
CA VAL A 541 -10.72 0.78 -9.85
C VAL A 541 -10.75 0.73 -11.38
N TYR A 542 -11.21 -0.36 -11.97
CA TYR A 542 -11.26 -0.47 -13.43
C TYR A 542 -12.28 0.48 -14.05
N HIS A 543 -13.43 0.66 -13.40
CA HIS A 543 -14.46 1.62 -13.84
C HIS A 543 -13.98 3.08 -13.74
N ILE A 544 -13.25 3.43 -12.65
CA ILE A 544 -12.64 4.76 -12.52
C ILE A 544 -11.64 5.02 -13.66
N ILE A 545 -10.78 4.06 -13.97
CA ILE A 545 -9.77 4.24 -15.01
C ILE A 545 -10.40 4.23 -16.41
N LEU A 546 -11.41 3.39 -16.66
CA LEU A 546 -12.18 3.39 -17.90
C LEU A 546 -12.86 4.75 -18.12
N ALA A 547 -13.54 5.28 -17.10
CA ALA A 547 -14.19 6.60 -17.18
C ALA A 547 -13.18 7.70 -17.52
N ARG A 548 -12.02 7.70 -16.89
CA ARG A 548 -10.94 8.67 -17.19
C ARG A 548 -10.33 8.48 -18.59
N ALA A 549 -10.20 7.24 -19.04
CA ALA A 549 -9.69 6.95 -20.38
C ALA A 549 -10.66 7.47 -21.46
N TYR A 550 -11.97 7.23 -21.31
CA TYR A 550 -12.99 7.78 -22.20
C TYR A 550 -13.06 9.31 -22.15
N LEU A 551 -12.91 9.92 -20.96
CA LEU A 551 -12.82 11.37 -20.83
C LEU A 551 -11.61 11.94 -21.60
N GLY A 552 -10.45 11.31 -21.52
CA GLY A 552 -9.29 11.68 -22.31
C GLY A 552 -9.52 11.55 -23.83
N GLU A 553 -10.29 10.56 -24.28
CA GLU A 553 -10.70 10.41 -25.68
C GLU A 553 -11.69 11.52 -26.08
N LEU A 554 -12.64 11.85 -25.22
CA LEU A 554 -13.60 12.94 -25.41
C LEU A 554 -12.88 14.28 -25.64
N ILE A 555 -11.93 14.63 -24.78
CA ILE A 555 -11.15 15.88 -24.89
C ILE A 555 -10.39 15.94 -26.22
N LYS A 556 -9.85 14.83 -26.69
CA LYS A 556 -9.15 14.78 -27.99
C LYS A 556 -10.11 14.98 -29.15
N GLU A 557 -11.29 14.36 -29.10
CA GLU A 557 -12.30 14.47 -30.15
C GLU A 557 -12.86 15.89 -30.25
N THR A 558 -13.06 16.57 -29.13
CA THR A 558 -13.53 17.98 -29.10
C THR A 558 -12.51 18.97 -29.70
N GLN A 559 -11.22 18.61 -29.69
CA GLN A 559 -10.16 19.45 -30.26
C GLN A 559 -9.95 19.25 -31.78
N GLN A 560 -10.64 18.28 -32.42
CA GLN A 560 -10.53 18.05 -33.85
C GLN A 560 -11.35 19.07 -34.65
N PRO A 561 -10.87 19.53 -35.81
CA PRO A 561 -11.68 20.38 -36.67
C PRO A 561 -12.85 19.58 -37.27
N GLY A 562 -14.11 19.92 -36.87
CA GLY A 562 -15.31 19.24 -37.33
C GLY A 562 -15.58 17.89 -36.61
N PRO A 563 -15.73 17.93 -35.29
CA PRO A 563 -15.94 16.70 -34.50
C PRO A 563 -17.27 15.99 -34.87
N ASP A 564 -17.24 14.65 -34.86
CA ASP A 564 -18.43 13.83 -35.08
C ASP A 564 -19.34 13.84 -33.85
N ASN A 565 -20.47 14.54 -33.95
CA ASN A 565 -21.46 14.69 -32.87
C ASN A 565 -21.99 13.34 -32.35
N GLN A 566 -22.19 12.34 -33.24
CA GLN A 566 -22.65 11.02 -32.82
C GLN A 566 -21.60 10.28 -32.01
N ARG A 567 -20.34 10.39 -32.42
CA ARG A 567 -19.21 9.82 -31.70
C ARG A 567 -19.02 10.52 -30.35
N LEU A 568 -19.08 11.83 -30.30
CA LEU A 568 -19.03 12.60 -29.05
C LEU A 568 -20.11 12.14 -28.07
N ALA A 569 -21.38 12.06 -28.50
CA ALA A 569 -22.47 11.60 -27.67
C ALA A 569 -22.24 10.17 -27.12
N ASN A 570 -21.72 9.26 -27.95
CA ASN A 570 -21.40 7.90 -27.52
C ASN A 570 -20.26 7.88 -26.46
N ILE A 571 -19.20 8.67 -26.65
CA ILE A 571 -18.09 8.75 -25.69
C ILE A 571 -18.58 9.35 -24.36
N VAL A 572 -19.39 10.41 -24.40
CA VAL A 572 -20.01 11.00 -23.20
C VAL A 572 -20.84 9.97 -22.45
N ALA A 573 -21.68 9.20 -23.15
CA ALA A 573 -22.53 8.18 -22.54
C ALA A 573 -21.69 7.08 -21.85
N LEU A 574 -20.61 6.60 -22.50
CA LEU A 574 -19.70 5.62 -21.92
C LEU A 574 -18.94 6.17 -20.71
N THR A 575 -18.44 7.40 -20.79
CA THR A 575 -17.74 8.07 -19.70
C THR A 575 -18.60 8.17 -18.44
N VAL A 576 -19.83 8.64 -18.62
CA VAL A 576 -20.80 8.79 -17.51
C VAL A 576 -21.23 7.42 -16.97
N ALA A 577 -21.47 6.44 -17.85
CA ALA A 577 -21.87 5.10 -17.42
C ALA A 577 -20.82 4.44 -16.52
N GLU A 578 -19.54 4.50 -16.90
CA GLU A 578 -18.44 3.94 -16.12
C GLU A 578 -18.23 4.69 -14.79
N GLY A 579 -18.34 6.03 -14.81
CA GLY A 579 -18.31 6.86 -13.60
C GLY A 579 -19.44 6.52 -12.61
N LYS A 580 -20.68 6.42 -13.11
CA LYS A 580 -21.84 6.00 -12.30
C LYS A 580 -21.66 4.59 -11.74
N LYS A 581 -21.13 3.66 -12.55
CA LYS A 581 -20.84 2.29 -12.09
C LYS A 581 -19.82 2.26 -10.96
N ALA A 582 -18.78 3.07 -11.04
CA ALA A 582 -17.80 3.20 -9.97
C ALA A 582 -18.45 3.70 -8.65
N VAL A 583 -19.33 4.69 -8.73
CA VAL A 583 -20.08 5.21 -7.57
C VAL A 583 -21.03 4.16 -7.00
N GLU A 584 -21.76 3.41 -7.85
CA GLU A 584 -22.66 2.33 -7.42
C GLU A 584 -21.90 1.26 -6.61
N LEU A 585 -20.71 0.88 -7.06
CA LEU A 585 -19.90 -0.14 -6.41
C LEU A 585 -19.29 0.33 -5.08
N SER A 586 -18.89 1.59 -4.97
CA SER A 586 -18.25 2.16 -3.78
C SER A 586 -18.75 3.59 -3.51
N PRO A 587 -19.99 3.76 -3.03
CA PRO A 587 -20.62 5.09 -2.87
C PRO A 587 -19.95 5.93 -1.77
N ASN A 588 -19.27 5.31 -0.82
CA ASN A 588 -18.57 5.96 0.29
C ASN A 588 -17.06 6.15 0.03
N ARG A 589 -16.62 5.96 -1.21
CA ARG A 589 -15.23 6.23 -1.60
C ARG A 589 -15.14 7.61 -2.26
N VAL A 590 -14.32 8.50 -1.70
CA VAL A 590 -14.16 9.88 -2.23
C VAL A 590 -13.76 9.87 -3.70
N THR A 591 -12.80 9.01 -4.09
CA THR A 591 -12.29 8.98 -5.47
C THR A 591 -13.35 8.62 -6.52
N THR A 592 -14.40 7.87 -6.17
CA THR A 592 -15.50 7.58 -7.10
C THR A 592 -16.36 8.81 -7.34
N GLN A 593 -16.75 9.50 -6.26
CA GLN A 593 -17.52 10.72 -6.32
C GLN A 593 -16.74 11.84 -7.03
N GLU A 594 -15.49 12.04 -6.64
CA GLU A 594 -14.59 13.01 -7.27
C GLU A 594 -14.43 12.77 -8.77
N THR A 595 -14.18 11.52 -9.19
CA THR A 595 -14.03 11.19 -10.61
C THR A 595 -15.31 11.49 -11.39
N LEU A 596 -16.47 11.12 -10.87
CA LEU A 596 -17.74 11.41 -11.52
C LEU A 596 -18.05 12.92 -11.52
N GLY A 597 -17.72 13.64 -10.44
CA GLY A 597 -17.84 15.10 -10.38
C GLY A 597 -16.99 15.80 -11.43
N PHE A 598 -15.74 15.39 -11.61
CA PHE A 598 -14.85 15.95 -12.64
C PHE A 598 -15.32 15.61 -14.06
N ILE A 599 -15.89 14.42 -14.27
CA ILE A 599 -16.51 14.06 -15.54
C ILE A 599 -17.65 15.03 -15.85
N TYR A 600 -18.57 15.27 -14.92
CA TYR A 600 -19.67 16.19 -15.13
C TYR A 600 -19.21 17.63 -15.37
N ARG A 601 -18.14 18.08 -14.69
CA ARG A 601 -17.51 19.38 -14.98
C ARG A 601 -17.01 19.47 -16.42
N ASP A 602 -16.29 18.45 -16.88
CA ASP A 602 -15.61 18.48 -18.17
C ASP A 602 -16.60 18.27 -19.35
N ILE A 603 -17.82 17.81 -19.07
CA ILE A 603 -18.91 17.66 -20.05
C ILE A 603 -20.01 18.73 -19.93
N GLN A 604 -19.82 19.78 -19.12
CA GLN A 604 -20.70 20.94 -19.11
C GLN A 604 -20.83 21.49 -20.52
N GLY A 605 -22.06 21.82 -20.92
CA GLY A 605 -22.34 22.26 -22.29
C GLY A 605 -22.42 21.15 -23.36
N LEU A 606 -21.99 19.93 -23.05
CA LEU A 606 -22.11 18.75 -23.92
C LEU A 606 -23.28 17.82 -23.53
N ALA A 607 -23.67 17.86 -22.26
CA ALA A 607 -24.74 17.01 -21.72
C ALA A 607 -25.66 17.81 -20.81
N GLU A 608 -27.00 17.76 -21.11
CA GLU A 608 -28.02 18.40 -20.28
C GLU A 608 -28.04 17.83 -18.86
N GLY A 609 -28.17 18.70 -17.86
CA GLY A 609 -28.17 18.31 -16.44
C GLY A 609 -26.80 18.00 -15.85
N ALA A 610 -25.70 18.16 -16.60
CA ALA A 610 -24.36 17.87 -16.10
C ALA A 610 -23.98 18.70 -14.86
N THR A 611 -24.44 19.96 -14.85
CA THR A 611 -24.18 20.90 -13.75
C THR A 611 -24.82 20.45 -12.44
N GLU A 612 -26.11 20.14 -12.43
CA GLU A 612 -26.86 19.69 -11.25
C GLU A 612 -26.33 18.36 -10.71
N TRP A 613 -26.05 17.40 -11.60
CA TRP A 613 -25.47 16.13 -11.22
C TRP A 613 -24.05 16.30 -10.68
N GLY A 614 -23.24 17.18 -11.29
CA GLY A 614 -21.88 17.50 -10.84
C GLY A 614 -21.86 18.10 -9.45
N ILE A 615 -22.74 19.08 -9.16
CA ILE A 615 -22.92 19.68 -7.83
C ILE A 615 -23.27 18.60 -6.81
N THR A 616 -24.31 17.78 -7.06
CA THR A 616 -24.77 16.74 -6.14
C THR A 616 -23.64 15.76 -5.78
N VAL A 617 -22.87 15.34 -6.78
CA VAL A 617 -21.79 14.36 -6.60
C VAL A 617 -20.60 14.96 -5.85
N LEU A 618 -20.23 16.24 -6.14
CA LEU A 618 -19.15 16.91 -5.41
C LEU A 618 -19.53 17.25 -3.97
N GLU A 619 -20.78 17.63 -3.71
CA GLU A 619 -21.29 17.79 -2.34
C GLU A 619 -21.10 16.49 -1.55
N ARG A 620 -21.46 15.35 -2.14
CA ARG A 620 -21.21 14.04 -1.52
C ARG A 620 -19.73 13.76 -1.33
N ALA A 621 -18.86 14.13 -2.28
CA ALA A 621 -17.40 14.00 -2.13
C ALA A 621 -16.88 14.83 -0.95
N ILE A 622 -17.39 16.05 -0.76
CA ILE A 622 -17.04 16.95 0.35
C ILE A 622 -17.53 16.39 1.70
N GLU A 623 -18.71 15.77 1.75
CA GLU A 623 -19.15 15.07 2.98
C GLU A 623 -18.19 13.94 3.38
N LEU A 624 -17.64 13.22 2.39
CA LEU A 624 -16.67 12.14 2.62
C LEU A 624 -15.25 12.63 2.92
N GLU A 625 -14.88 13.82 2.46
CA GLU A 625 -13.58 14.46 2.71
C GLU A 625 -13.75 15.99 2.96
N PRO A 626 -14.26 16.37 4.15
CA PRO A 626 -14.67 17.75 4.43
C PRO A 626 -13.53 18.78 4.39
N ARG A 627 -12.29 18.34 4.62
CA ARG A 627 -11.09 19.17 4.63
C ARG A 627 -10.26 19.02 3.36
N ASN A 628 -10.91 18.92 2.21
CA ASN A 628 -10.22 18.90 0.93
C ASN A 628 -10.50 20.19 0.15
N PRO A 629 -9.54 21.13 0.07
CA PRO A 629 -9.75 22.40 -0.62
C PRO A 629 -9.98 22.22 -2.12
N ILE A 630 -9.44 21.13 -2.71
CA ILE A 630 -9.63 20.82 -4.14
C ILE A 630 -11.12 20.60 -4.44
N LEU A 631 -11.80 19.74 -3.67
CA LEU A 631 -13.21 19.42 -3.89
C LEU A 631 -14.10 20.63 -3.69
N ILE A 632 -13.79 21.47 -2.70
CA ILE A 632 -14.55 22.70 -2.41
C ILE A 632 -14.37 23.71 -3.56
N SER A 633 -13.14 23.89 -4.04
CA SER A 633 -12.85 24.77 -5.19
C SER A 633 -13.50 24.27 -6.48
N GLU A 634 -13.46 22.96 -6.74
CA GLU A 634 -14.12 22.39 -7.91
C GLU A 634 -15.64 22.54 -7.86
N LEU A 635 -16.26 22.42 -6.67
CA LEU A 635 -17.67 22.71 -6.50
C LEU A 635 -17.97 24.21 -6.79
N ALA A 636 -17.10 25.11 -6.35
CA ALA A 636 -17.25 26.55 -6.63
C ALA A 636 -17.27 26.85 -8.15
N LYS A 637 -16.45 26.14 -8.93
CA LYS A 637 -16.38 26.29 -10.39
C LYS A 637 -17.70 25.98 -11.10
N PHE A 638 -18.49 25.04 -10.57
CA PHE A 638 -19.85 24.78 -11.11
C PHE A 638 -20.77 25.97 -10.94
N TYR A 639 -20.62 26.72 -9.84
CA TYR A 639 -21.42 27.90 -9.58
C TYR A 639 -20.95 29.13 -10.41
N VAL A 640 -19.69 29.19 -10.82
CA VAL A 640 -19.17 30.19 -11.77
C VAL A 640 -19.68 29.94 -13.18
N GLY A 641 -19.87 28.68 -13.57
CA GLY A 641 -20.29 28.26 -14.90
C GLY A 641 -21.80 28.47 -15.15
N ASP A 642 -22.48 27.40 -15.55
CA ASP A 642 -23.86 27.40 -16.00
C ASP A 642 -24.89 27.89 -14.96
N SER A 643 -24.61 27.73 -13.64
CA SER A 643 -25.55 28.18 -12.60
C SER A 643 -25.54 29.68 -12.40
N GLY A 644 -24.44 30.38 -12.71
CA GLY A 644 -24.33 31.84 -12.61
C GLY A 644 -24.41 32.40 -11.17
N ASP A 645 -24.37 31.55 -10.13
CA ASP A 645 -24.44 31.98 -8.72
C ASP A 645 -23.04 32.35 -8.20
N MET A 646 -22.60 33.56 -8.55
CA MET A 646 -21.26 34.06 -8.19
C MET A 646 -21.09 34.23 -6.69
N GLU A 647 -22.13 34.56 -5.93
CA GLU A 647 -22.05 34.70 -4.47
C GLU A 647 -21.75 33.33 -3.82
N LYS A 648 -22.43 32.28 -4.27
CA LYS A 648 -22.15 30.93 -3.78
C LYS A 648 -20.75 30.45 -4.16
N ALA A 649 -20.30 30.77 -5.37
CA ALA A 649 -18.95 30.48 -5.79
C ALA A 649 -17.91 31.16 -4.89
N LYS A 650 -18.05 32.43 -4.58
CA LYS A 650 -17.17 33.19 -3.67
C LYS A 650 -17.16 32.61 -2.25
N GLU A 651 -18.36 32.27 -1.72
CA GLU A 651 -18.46 31.60 -0.41
C GLU A 651 -17.62 30.31 -0.37
N LEU A 652 -17.73 29.48 -1.41
CA LEU A 652 -17.02 28.21 -1.51
C LEU A 652 -15.50 28.42 -1.68
N PHE A 653 -15.04 29.36 -2.50
CA PHE A 653 -13.62 29.67 -2.61
C PHE A 653 -13.05 30.20 -1.29
N LYS A 654 -13.77 31.07 -0.56
CA LYS A 654 -13.39 31.51 0.78
C LYS A 654 -13.31 30.33 1.75
N ARG A 655 -14.29 29.42 1.72
CA ARG A 655 -14.23 28.18 2.53
C ARG A 655 -13.04 27.31 2.18
N ALA A 656 -12.67 27.19 0.89
CA ALA A 656 -11.47 26.45 0.48
C ALA A 656 -10.20 27.08 1.07
N LEU A 657 -10.11 28.41 1.11
CA LEU A 657 -9.00 29.16 1.73
C LEU A 657 -8.99 29.09 3.26
N GLU A 658 -10.15 28.99 3.91
CA GLU A 658 -10.23 28.69 5.36
C GLU A 658 -9.65 27.32 5.68
N VAL A 659 -9.90 26.32 4.81
CA VAL A 659 -9.33 24.98 4.96
C VAL A 659 -7.82 24.97 4.70
N LYS A 660 -7.36 25.68 3.67
CA LYS A 660 -5.95 25.79 3.28
C LYS A 660 -5.66 27.17 2.71
N SER A 661 -5.12 28.06 3.55
CA SER A 661 -4.93 29.49 3.25
C SER A 661 -3.91 29.79 2.14
N ASP A 662 -3.11 28.81 1.72
CA ASP A 662 -2.14 28.88 0.63
C ASP A 662 -2.59 28.04 -0.59
N TYR A 663 -3.88 27.72 -0.70
CA TYR A 663 -4.41 26.97 -1.85
C TYR A 663 -4.56 27.88 -3.06
N VAL A 664 -3.62 27.76 -4.00
CA VAL A 664 -3.43 28.68 -5.14
C VAL A 664 -4.68 28.78 -6.02
N ASP A 665 -5.27 27.65 -6.41
CA ASP A 665 -6.42 27.62 -7.34
C ASP A 665 -7.64 28.42 -6.79
N ALA A 666 -7.98 28.25 -5.52
CA ALA A 666 -9.09 29.00 -4.92
C ALA A 666 -8.78 30.50 -4.79
N ALA A 667 -7.56 30.88 -4.42
CA ALA A 667 -7.18 32.28 -4.29
C ALA A 667 -7.16 33.00 -5.65
N VAL A 668 -6.61 32.37 -6.68
CA VAL A 668 -6.60 32.88 -8.05
C VAL A 668 -8.03 33.03 -8.58
N SER A 669 -8.86 31.98 -8.42
CA SER A 669 -10.26 32.01 -8.89
C SER A 669 -11.07 33.09 -8.16
N LEU A 670 -10.92 33.22 -6.85
CA LEU A 670 -11.58 34.26 -6.06
C LEU A 670 -11.11 35.65 -6.49
N SER A 671 -9.83 35.86 -6.74
CA SER A 671 -9.31 37.14 -7.21
C SER A 671 -9.87 37.55 -8.58
N ILE A 672 -10.09 36.57 -9.46
CA ILE A 672 -10.73 36.81 -10.78
C ILE A 672 -12.18 37.23 -10.58
N LEU A 673 -12.94 36.58 -9.69
CA LEU A 673 -14.30 36.96 -9.39
C LEU A 673 -14.42 38.36 -8.78
N GLU A 674 -13.58 38.70 -7.79
CA GLU A 674 -13.57 40.01 -7.19
C GLU A 674 -13.16 41.11 -8.20
N GLU A 675 -12.22 40.84 -9.09
CA GLU A 675 -11.85 41.75 -10.17
C GLU A 675 -13.02 42.00 -11.15
N ASN A 676 -13.72 40.94 -11.57
CA ASN A 676 -14.85 41.01 -12.49
C ASN A 676 -16.04 41.84 -11.91
N GLU A 677 -16.16 41.85 -10.61
CA GLU A 677 -17.15 42.69 -9.89
C GLU A 677 -16.68 44.12 -9.62
N GLY A 678 -15.45 44.47 -10.00
CA GLY A 678 -14.85 45.77 -9.77
C GLY A 678 -14.18 45.93 -8.43
N ASN A 679 -14.10 44.87 -7.60
CA ASN A 679 -13.42 44.87 -6.30
C ASN A 679 -11.90 44.69 -6.46
N THR A 680 -11.28 45.54 -7.27
CA THR A 680 -9.90 45.37 -7.72
C THR A 680 -8.90 45.41 -6.58
N GLU A 681 -9.14 46.23 -5.54
CA GLU A 681 -8.28 46.33 -4.35
C GLU A 681 -8.28 45.00 -3.56
N GLU A 682 -9.44 44.35 -3.42
CA GLU A 682 -9.53 43.05 -2.75
C GLU A 682 -8.83 41.96 -3.57
N ALA A 683 -8.99 41.95 -4.90
CA ALA A 683 -8.28 41.02 -5.78
C ALA A 683 -6.76 41.16 -5.65
N VAL A 684 -6.23 42.38 -5.60
CA VAL A 684 -4.78 42.66 -5.39
C VAL A 684 -4.34 42.15 -4.02
N ARG A 685 -5.10 42.46 -2.95
CA ARG A 685 -4.80 42.01 -1.59
C ARG A 685 -4.74 40.48 -1.47
N LEU A 686 -5.66 39.79 -2.11
CA LEU A 686 -5.66 38.32 -2.15
C LEU A 686 -4.39 37.78 -2.83
N MET A 687 -3.97 38.35 -3.93
CA MET A 687 -2.75 37.95 -4.61
C MET A 687 -1.48 38.31 -3.86
N GLU A 688 -1.44 39.45 -3.20
CA GLU A 688 -0.32 39.86 -2.34
C GLU A 688 -0.14 38.87 -1.17
N ASP A 689 -1.22 38.52 -0.48
CA ASP A 689 -1.21 37.53 0.60
C ASP A 689 -0.77 36.14 0.07
N LEU A 690 -1.30 35.68 -1.10
CA LEU A 690 -0.95 34.42 -1.69
C LEU A 690 0.53 34.35 -2.08
N VAL A 691 1.08 35.34 -2.76
CA VAL A 691 2.50 35.35 -3.17
C VAL A 691 3.46 35.46 -1.99
N SER A 692 3.00 36.02 -0.85
CA SER A 692 3.78 36.00 0.40
C SER A 692 3.87 34.59 0.98
N LYS A 693 2.80 33.78 0.90
CA LYS A 693 2.73 32.39 1.40
C LYS A 693 3.36 31.37 0.45
N VAL A 694 3.18 31.57 -0.86
CA VAL A 694 3.66 30.68 -1.91
C VAL A 694 4.47 31.47 -2.96
N PRO A 695 5.65 31.98 -2.62
CA PRO A 695 6.44 32.84 -3.50
C PRO A 695 6.90 32.15 -4.78
N SER A 696 6.91 30.82 -4.83
CA SER A 696 7.29 30.00 -5.99
C SER A 696 6.11 29.63 -6.89
N SER A 697 4.90 30.13 -6.67
CA SER A 697 3.75 29.84 -7.54
C SER A 697 3.78 30.73 -8.79
N VAL A 698 3.98 30.10 -9.94
CA VAL A 698 3.95 30.76 -11.27
C VAL A 698 2.56 31.36 -11.54
N ASP A 699 1.51 30.60 -11.25
CA ASP A 699 0.12 31.02 -11.48
C ASP A 699 -0.26 32.24 -10.63
N ALA A 700 0.13 32.24 -9.35
CA ALA A 700 -0.10 33.39 -8.47
C ALA A 700 0.65 34.65 -8.96
N ARG A 701 1.92 34.51 -9.37
CA ARG A 701 2.72 35.59 -9.93
C ARG A 701 2.13 36.12 -11.24
N PHE A 702 1.72 35.22 -12.11
CA PHE A 702 1.08 35.59 -13.37
C PHE A 702 -0.23 36.37 -13.13
N GLN A 703 -1.13 35.82 -12.29
CA GLN A 703 -2.39 36.50 -11.96
C GLN A 703 -2.17 37.86 -11.32
N PHE A 704 -1.18 37.96 -10.43
CA PHE A 704 -0.82 39.23 -9.78
C PHE A 704 -0.28 40.24 -10.79
N GLY A 705 0.58 39.83 -11.70
CA GLY A 705 1.06 40.66 -12.82
C GLY A 705 -0.09 41.12 -13.72
N ARG A 706 -1.07 40.25 -14.00
CA ARG A 706 -2.26 40.56 -14.81
C ARG A 706 -3.13 41.62 -14.12
N LEU A 707 -3.34 41.53 -12.82
CA LEU A 707 -4.08 42.55 -12.05
C LEU A 707 -3.38 43.91 -12.11
N TYR A 708 -2.06 43.97 -11.97
CA TYR A 708 -1.31 45.22 -12.10
C TYR A 708 -1.36 45.80 -13.53
N TYR A 709 -1.31 44.92 -14.54
CA TYR A 709 -1.49 45.32 -15.94
C TYR A 709 -2.84 46.00 -16.18
N ASN A 710 -3.93 45.42 -15.66
CA ASN A 710 -5.29 45.97 -15.81
C ASN A 710 -5.48 47.27 -15.04
N GLN A 711 -4.69 47.53 -14.01
CA GLN A 711 -4.60 48.79 -13.27
C GLN A 711 -3.61 49.80 -13.89
N GLU A 712 -3.05 49.52 -15.05
CA GLU A 712 -2.03 50.34 -15.71
C GLU A 712 -0.73 50.53 -14.91
N GLN A 713 -0.51 49.69 -13.85
CA GLN A 713 0.70 49.71 -13.03
C GLN A 713 1.81 48.84 -13.72
N TYR A 714 2.27 49.31 -14.88
CA TYR A 714 3.08 48.48 -15.76
C TYR A 714 4.42 48.03 -15.14
N GLU A 715 5.05 48.84 -14.32
CA GLU A 715 6.32 48.47 -13.66
C GLU A 715 6.15 47.29 -12.73
N LYS A 716 5.09 47.32 -11.91
CA LYS A 716 4.78 46.19 -11.01
C LYS A 716 4.36 44.96 -11.78
N ALA A 717 3.63 45.12 -12.89
CA ALA A 717 3.25 44.01 -13.76
C ALA A 717 4.49 43.31 -14.36
N ILE A 718 5.46 44.08 -14.86
CA ILE A 718 6.73 43.57 -15.36
C ILE A 718 7.43 42.76 -14.28
N GLU A 719 7.56 43.29 -13.06
CA GLU A 719 8.22 42.60 -11.94
C GLU A 719 7.61 41.22 -11.69
N GLN A 720 6.28 41.14 -11.63
CA GLN A 720 5.62 39.85 -11.34
C GLN A 720 5.74 38.85 -12.51
N PHE A 721 5.62 39.33 -13.75
CA PHE A 721 5.81 38.45 -14.92
C PHE A 721 7.23 37.96 -15.09
N GLU A 722 8.22 38.81 -14.76
CA GLU A 722 9.64 38.41 -14.78
C GLU A 722 9.96 37.40 -13.71
N ILE A 723 9.37 37.52 -12.49
CA ILE A 723 9.50 36.49 -11.46
C ILE A 723 8.85 35.19 -11.93
N ALA A 724 7.66 35.25 -12.55
CA ALA A 724 7.01 34.06 -13.11
C ALA A 724 7.87 33.36 -14.15
N MET A 725 8.56 34.11 -15.02
CA MET A 725 9.52 33.59 -16.01
C MET A 725 10.80 33.05 -15.36
N GLN A 726 11.29 33.64 -14.29
CA GLN A 726 12.43 33.09 -13.55
C GLN A 726 12.09 31.72 -12.94
N LEU A 727 10.87 31.56 -12.43
CA LEU A 727 10.37 30.30 -11.89
C LEU A 727 10.12 29.25 -12.98
N PHE A 728 9.56 29.68 -14.12
CA PHE A 728 9.28 28.83 -15.28
C PHE A 728 9.57 29.55 -16.59
N PRO A 729 10.79 29.40 -17.16
CA PRO A 729 11.27 30.18 -18.33
C PRO A 729 10.42 30.07 -19.59
N ASN A 730 9.65 28.99 -19.73
CA ASN A 730 8.78 28.74 -20.90
C ASN A 730 7.29 28.99 -20.60
N HIS A 731 6.96 29.80 -19.59
CA HIS A 731 5.56 30.16 -19.29
C HIS A 731 5.03 31.13 -20.33
N SER A 732 4.43 30.61 -21.40
CA SER A 732 3.97 31.38 -22.58
C SER A 732 3.06 32.55 -22.21
N ASN A 733 2.16 32.39 -21.21
CA ASN A 733 1.25 33.44 -20.79
C ASN A 733 1.98 34.64 -20.16
N SER A 734 3.01 34.40 -19.32
CA SER A 734 3.81 35.49 -18.73
C SER A 734 4.65 36.21 -19.80
N ILE A 735 5.24 35.45 -20.74
CA ILE A 735 6.03 35.99 -21.83
C ILE A 735 5.13 36.85 -22.73
N TYR A 736 3.94 36.37 -23.10
CA TYR A 736 2.96 37.09 -23.89
C TYR A 736 2.53 38.39 -23.20
N SER A 737 2.19 38.30 -21.91
CA SER A 737 1.76 39.44 -21.09
C SER A 737 2.86 40.50 -20.97
N LEU A 738 4.14 40.09 -20.83
CA LEU A 738 5.27 41.03 -20.90
C LEU A 738 5.34 41.73 -22.23
N GLY A 739 5.12 41.01 -23.35
CA GLY A 739 5.01 41.61 -24.67
C GLY A 739 3.95 42.69 -24.73
N LEU A 740 2.77 42.44 -24.18
CA LEU A 740 1.66 43.37 -24.09
C LEU A 740 2.03 44.61 -23.25
N VAL A 741 2.67 44.40 -22.07
CA VAL A 741 3.10 45.51 -21.22
C VAL A 741 4.12 46.41 -21.94
N TYR A 742 5.14 45.82 -22.59
CA TYR A 742 6.15 46.59 -23.34
C TYR A 742 5.53 47.33 -24.52
N GLN A 743 4.56 46.72 -25.23
CA GLN A 743 3.82 47.39 -26.29
C GLN A 743 3.04 48.60 -25.74
N LYS A 744 2.34 48.48 -24.62
CA LYS A 744 1.62 49.60 -23.99
C LYS A 744 2.57 50.72 -23.51
N LYS A 745 3.78 50.39 -23.11
CA LYS A 745 4.81 51.35 -22.72
C LYS A 745 5.53 52.00 -23.95
N GLY A 746 5.26 51.55 -25.16
CA GLY A 746 5.91 52.02 -26.37
C GLY A 746 7.28 51.39 -26.67
N ASP A 747 7.72 50.43 -25.88
CA ASP A 747 8.95 49.62 -26.09
C ASP A 747 8.68 48.49 -27.08
N ASN A 748 8.46 48.85 -28.34
CA ASN A 748 8.12 47.89 -29.40
C ASN A 748 9.24 46.88 -29.65
N THR A 749 10.49 47.21 -29.34
CA THR A 749 11.65 46.31 -29.51
C THR A 749 11.52 45.12 -28.54
N LYS A 750 11.31 45.40 -27.26
CA LYS A 750 11.12 44.34 -26.26
C LYS A 750 9.81 43.59 -26.46
N ALA A 751 8.74 44.29 -26.87
CA ALA A 751 7.47 43.65 -27.19
C ALA A 751 7.64 42.57 -28.28
N LEU A 752 8.36 42.93 -29.39
CA LEU A 752 8.65 41.98 -30.48
C LEU A 752 9.53 40.82 -30.03
N GLU A 753 10.51 41.05 -29.18
CA GLU A 753 11.32 39.96 -28.60
C GLU A 753 10.44 38.97 -27.84
N MET A 754 9.55 39.44 -26.97
CA MET A 754 8.68 38.58 -26.19
C MET A 754 7.68 37.82 -27.09
N PHE A 755 7.03 38.48 -28.04
CA PHE A 755 6.09 37.80 -28.95
C PHE A 755 6.81 36.77 -29.85
N LYS A 756 8.01 37.01 -30.33
CA LYS A 756 8.82 36.01 -31.04
C LYS A 756 9.12 34.79 -30.17
N LYS A 757 9.50 35.00 -28.93
CA LYS A 757 9.73 33.90 -27.97
C LYS A 757 8.46 33.08 -27.74
N VAL A 758 7.27 33.70 -27.65
CA VAL A 758 5.99 32.95 -27.58
C VAL A 758 5.75 32.15 -28.84
N LEU A 759 6.05 32.72 -30.02
CA LEU A 759 5.87 32.05 -31.31
C LEU A 759 6.82 30.84 -31.45
N GLU A 760 8.05 30.92 -30.93
CA GLU A 760 8.97 29.77 -30.88
C GLU A 760 8.39 28.62 -30.02
N LEU A 761 7.72 28.94 -28.91
CA LEU A 761 7.06 27.95 -28.07
C LEU A 761 5.78 27.40 -28.71
N ASN A 762 5.10 28.20 -29.58
CA ASN A 762 3.83 27.86 -30.19
C ASN A 762 3.85 28.23 -31.72
N PRO A 763 4.57 27.51 -32.57
CA PRO A 763 4.84 27.92 -33.97
C PRO A 763 3.58 28.03 -34.85
N GLY A 764 2.49 27.37 -34.49
CA GLY A 764 1.20 27.37 -35.21
C GLY A 764 0.25 28.52 -34.82
N ASN A 765 0.60 29.35 -33.86
CA ASN A 765 -0.33 30.38 -33.37
C ASN A 765 -0.39 31.58 -34.33
N ILE A 766 -1.52 31.71 -35.04
CA ILE A 766 -1.75 32.76 -36.03
C ILE A 766 -1.94 34.13 -35.34
N GLU A 767 -2.56 34.17 -34.15
CA GLU A 767 -2.78 35.41 -33.42
C GLU A 767 -1.47 36.07 -33.03
N ILE A 768 -0.47 35.28 -32.56
CA ILE A 768 0.85 35.80 -32.23
C ILE A 768 1.58 36.30 -33.47
N LYS A 769 1.43 35.62 -34.63
CA LYS A 769 2.04 36.10 -35.89
C LYS A 769 1.44 37.46 -36.27
N ASN A 770 0.12 37.58 -36.25
CA ASN A 770 -0.55 38.83 -36.56
C ASN A 770 -0.13 39.98 -35.61
N ARG A 771 0.06 39.68 -34.33
CA ARG A 771 0.54 40.66 -33.34
C ARG A 771 1.97 41.12 -33.60
N ILE A 772 2.87 40.18 -34.00
CA ILE A 772 4.23 40.54 -34.41
C ILE A 772 4.22 41.46 -35.65
N ASP A 773 3.38 41.18 -36.66
CA ASP A 773 3.26 42.00 -37.84
C ASP A 773 2.73 43.39 -37.52
N GLU A 774 1.73 43.51 -36.65
CA GLU A 774 1.15 44.77 -36.16
C GLU A 774 2.22 45.64 -35.47
N VAL A 775 2.96 45.08 -34.51
CA VAL A 775 3.99 45.81 -33.76
C VAL A 775 5.16 46.19 -34.67
N SER A 776 5.52 45.35 -35.64
CA SER A 776 6.61 45.60 -36.59
C SER A 776 6.29 46.79 -37.53
N ARG A 777 5.05 46.91 -37.98
CA ARG A 777 4.61 48.05 -38.82
C ARG A 777 4.69 49.41 -38.09
N VAL A 778 4.36 49.42 -36.80
CA VAL A 778 4.45 50.62 -35.97
C VAL A 778 5.89 51.02 -35.67
N SER A 779 6.84 50.06 -35.74
CA SER A 779 8.27 50.27 -35.47
C SER A 779 9.07 50.78 -36.64
N THR A 780 8.56 50.69 -37.91
CA THR A 780 9.21 51.25 -39.11
C THR A 780 8.60 52.66 -39.36
N PRO A 781 9.36 53.74 -39.22
CA PRO A 781 8.89 55.04 -39.70
C PRO A 781 8.58 54.94 -41.19
N GLU A 782 7.42 55.42 -41.62
CA GLU A 782 7.16 55.65 -43.05
C GLU A 782 8.32 56.50 -43.59
N THR A 783 9.14 55.91 -44.43
CA THR A 783 10.05 56.67 -45.31
C THR A 783 9.15 57.47 -46.21
N GLU A 784 9.16 58.79 -46.07
CA GLU A 784 8.55 59.73 -47.03
C GLU A 784 9.01 59.35 -48.41
N PRO A 785 8.12 59.30 -49.43
CA PRO A 785 8.56 59.06 -50.80
C PRO A 785 9.52 60.17 -51.25
N GLU A 786 10.73 59.81 -51.59
CA GLU A 786 11.64 60.71 -52.29
C GLU A 786 10.93 61.27 -53.51
N THR A 787 10.61 62.53 -53.43
CA THR A 787 10.22 63.33 -54.64
C THR A 787 11.35 63.35 -55.61
N GLU A 788 11.20 62.64 -56.74
CA GLU A 788 12.05 62.79 -57.93
C GLU A 788 12.12 64.25 -58.35
N PRO A 789 13.29 64.81 -58.59
CA PRO A 789 13.41 66.12 -59.18
C PRO A 789 12.98 66.03 -60.64
N GLU A 790 11.97 66.86 -61.09
CA GLU A 790 11.65 67.17 -62.51
C GLU A 790 12.89 67.80 -63.18
N GLU A 791 13.31 67.20 -64.31
CA GLU A 791 13.92 67.85 -65.47
C GLU A 791 13.16 67.42 -66.72
#